data_964bbf523050e3ef84f10328304d38b8
#
_entry.id   964bbf523050e3ef84f10328304d38b8
#
_cell.length_a   1.000
_cell.length_b   1.000
_cell.length_c   1.000
_cell.angle_alpha   90.00
_cell.angle_beta   90.00
_cell.angle_gamma   90.00
#
_symmetry.space_group_name_H-M   'P 1'
#
loop_
_entity.id
_entity.type
_entity.pdbx_description
1 polymer ?
#
loop_
_entity_poly.entity_id
_entity_poly.type
_entity_poly.pdbx_seq_one_letter_code
_entity_poly.pdbx_strand_id
1 'polypeptide(L)'
;MSSVSMRLRSVLFASAAALVPGAVSAQSASSTSLPTVTVEAPAQQRAAAARKPRNAASNARTARSTPAATPARNDAQAPGVPGALTVLTAQQALREIQQTPGGVALVTADAWRASTPSNTIKDILDYVPGVFAQPKWGDDTRLSIRGSSLSRNFHLRGVQLYMDGIPINTADGYGDFQEIDPTAYKYVEVFKGGNALRFGANSLGGAINFVTPTGRDPFVNGASVDMGAFGFRRLQANTGGVNGPWDGFITASTQSADGFRDHSYGESTRVSGNVGYQFSPDFETRFYLNANSVRQRIPGSVSKDSALNSPTTAAAANITGDQQRNIDTVRLANKTTIRLDNTTIDFGVFGVDRHLMHPIFQYLDYSYQDYGGFAKVTDDRNIGGYRNVFVAGVNVINGRIDNNQYVNIAGQKGALASSSIDRSKNTSVYVENSLYVLPTVALIGGTQFLYATRNRQDRFLSDGDQSGATEFNLWSPKGGVLWNIDPTWQAYANVSRSAEVPSFGESSNGPGIPTIPFTSIRPQRATTYEIGTRGRRPDLTWELTGYRANITDELQCLYSAFGNCNVTNADRTIHQGIEAGLGVAVFKGMFDAGPQPDKLWLNMAYTFNDFRFDNDATFGNNLLPGAPRHYLRAELLYKHANGFYVGPNVEWVPESYYVDSANTLKTEPYALLGLKAGVDNGGRYSGYIEARNVLDTRYIASASILDRATATSPLFEPGTGRAIYAGVKARW
;
A
#
# COMPACT_ATOMS: atom_id res chain seq x y z
N MET A 1 -3.05 -4.49 -34.80
CA MET A 1 -3.26 -4.66 -33.35
C MET A 1 -3.40 -3.33 -32.60
N SER A 2 -2.75 -2.23 -32.97
CA SER A 2 -2.88 -0.91 -32.28
C SER A 2 -4.26 -0.25 -32.43
N SER A 3 -4.97 -0.43 -33.54
CA SER A 3 -6.26 0.23 -33.81
C SER A 3 -7.45 -0.34 -33.00
N VAL A 4 -7.40 -1.61 -32.60
CA VAL A 4 -8.46 -2.24 -31.78
C VAL A 4 -8.35 -1.82 -30.31
N SER A 5 -7.13 -1.68 -29.78
CA SER A 5 -6.87 -1.20 -28.42
C SER A 5 -7.33 0.26 -28.23
N MET A 6 -7.11 1.11 -29.24
CA MET A 6 -7.50 2.52 -29.21
C MET A 6 -9.04 2.72 -29.29
N ARG A 7 -9.76 1.87 -30.02
CA ARG A 7 -11.23 1.92 -30.05
C ARG A 7 -11.88 1.43 -28.74
N LEU A 8 -11.27 0.44 -28.07
CA LEU A 8 -11.75 -0.02 -26.76
C LEU A 8 -11.53 1.05 -25.67
N ARG A 9 -10.40 1.79 -25.74
CA ARG A 9 -10.11 2.92 -24.85
C ARG A 9 -11.15 4.04 -24.94
N SER A 10 -11.52 4.42 -26.18
CA SER A 10 -12.53 5.48 -26.41
C SER A 10 -13.94 5.09 -25.99
N VAL A 11 -14.31 3.81 -26.12
CA VAL A 11 -15.64 3.31 -25.75
C VAL A 11 -15.80 3.22 -24.21
N LEU A 12 -14.77 2.80 -23.49
CA LEU A 12 -14.81 2.71 -22.02
C LEU A 12 -14.93 4.09 -21.34
N PHE A 13 -14.22 5.09 -21.83
CA PHE A 13 -14.31 6.46 -21.27
C PHE A 13 -15.62 7.18 -21.63
N ALA A 14 -16.16 6.94 -22.84
CA ALA A 14 -17.44 7.51 -23.24
C ALA A 14 -18.63 6.90 -22.49
N SER A 15 -18.56 5.59 -22.13
CA SER A 15 -19.64 4.93 -21.39
C SER A 15 -19.71 5.32 -19.92
N ALA A 16 -18.61 5.70 -19.28
CA ALA A 16 -18.61 6.17 -17.90
C ALA A 16 -19.22 7.57 -17.72
N ALA A 17 -19.17 8.41 -18.76
CA ALA A 17 -19.80 9.74 -18.75
C ALA A 17 -21.32 9.73 -18.99
N ALA A 18 -21.87 8.60 -19.46
CA ALA A 18 -23.32 8.49 -19.83
C ALA A 18 -24.22 7.98 -18.69
N LEU A 19 -23.70 7.69 -17.50
CA LEU A 19 -24.46 7.20 -16.34
C LEU A 19 -24.83 8.31 -15.33
N VAL A 20 -25.18 9.51 -15.81
CA VAL A 20 -25.86 10.51 -14.99
C VAL A 20 -27.35 10.22 -15.07
N PRO A 21 -28.05 9.87 -13.98
CA PRO A 21 -29.48 9.64 -14.03
C PRO A 21 -30.22 10.95 -14.32
N GLY A 22 -30.98 10.96 -15.42
CA GLY A 22 -31.90 12.04 -15.74
C GLY A 22 -32.92 12.24 -14.63
N ALA A 23 -33.14 13.47 -14.24
CA ALA A 23 -34.17 13.86 -13.29
C ALA A 23 -35.54 13.44 -13.83
N VAL A 24 -36.19 12.50 -13.18
CA VAL A 24 -37.62 12.14 -13.42
C VAL A 24 -38.47 13.14 -12.66
N SER A 25 -39.20 13.97 -13.37
CA SER A 25 -40.22 14.86 -12.81
C SER A 25 -41.34 14.03 -12.18
N ALA A 26 -41.52 14.14 -10.89
CA ALA A 26 -42.65 13.51 -10.20
C ALA A 26 -43.95 14.31 -10.47
N GLN A 27 -44.91 13.71 -11.15
CA GLN A 27 -46.26 14.19 -11.18
C GLN A 27 -46.93 13.94 -9.83
N SER A 28 -47.57 14.98 -9.30
CA SER A 28 -48.38 14.96 -8.10
C SER A 28 -49.60 14.06 -8.26
N ALA A 29 -49.72 13.04 -7.43
CA ALA A 29 -50.96 12.27 -7.24
C ALA A 29 -51.55 12.54 -5.86
N SER A 30 -52.84 12.79 -5.85
CA SER A 30 -53.72 13.18 -4.75
C SER A 30 -53.69 12.24 -3.54
N SER A 31 -53.77 12.84 -2.36
CA SER A 31 -53.91 12.24 -1.05
C SER A 31 -55.17 11.40 -0.88
N THR A 32 -55.03 10.13 -0.50
CA THR A 32 -56.08 9.34 0.12
C THR A 32 -55.64 8.97 1.52
N SER A 33 -56.38 9.44 2.54
CA SER A 33 -56.11 9.18 3.95
C SER A 33 -56.43 7.73 4.31
N LEU A 34 -55.47 7.04 4.97
CA LEU A 34 -55.69 5.74 5.59
C LEU A 34 -56.07 5.91 7.08
N PRO A 35 -56.92 5.02 7.65
CA PRO A 35 -57.38 5.14 9.00
C PRO A 35 -56.34 4.82 10.06
N THR A 36 -56.41 5.52 11.19
CA THR A 36 -55.57 5.40 12.37
C THR A 36 -55.71 4.01 13.01
N VAL A 37 -54.62 3.28 13.18
CA VAL A 37 -54.57 2.06 13.98
C VAL A 37 -54.06 2.43 15.38
N THR A 38 -54.94 2.25 16.38
CA THR A 38 -54.58 2.43 17.81
C THR A 38 -54.00 1.11 18.32
N VAL A 39 -52.78 1.12 18.81
CA VAL A 39 -52.14 -0.02 19.50
C VAL A 39 -52.21 0.22 20.99
N GLU A 40 -52.99 -0.58 21.69
CA GLU A 40 -53.03 -0.60 23.17
C GLU A 40 -51.78 -1.32 23.70
N ALA A 41 -51.14 -0.73 24.72
CA ALA A 41 -50.01 -1.29 25.45
C ALA A 41 -50.50 -2.25 26.55
N PRO A 42 -49.85 -3.41 26.76
CA PRO A 42 -50.22 -4.31 27.86
C PRO A 42 -49.72 -3.77 29.22
N ALA A 43 -50.61 -3.91 30.22
CA ALA A 43 -50.39 -3.47 31.59
C ALA A 43 -49.29 -4.25 32.33
N GLN A 44 -48.51 -3.53 33.12
CA GLN A 44 -47.55 -4.09 34.07
C GLN A 44 -48.25 -4.76 35.24
N GLN A 45 -47.97 -6.04 35.48
CA GLN A 45 -48.29 -6.70 36.76
C GLN A 45 -47.07 -6.66 37.67
N ARG A 46 -47.23 -6.01 38.84
CA ARG A 46 -46.35 -6.07 39.99
C ARG A 46 -46.46 -7.44 40.65
N ALA A 47 -45.34 -8.12 40.89
CA ALA A 47 -45.25 -9.26 41.80
C ALA A 47 -44.51 -8.88 43.08
N ALA A 48 -45.09 -9.28 44.21
CA ALA A 48 -44.65 -9.01 45.55
C ALA A 48 -43.58 -9.96 46.04
N ALA A 49 -42.84 -9.47 47.06
CA ALA A 49 -41.71 -10.10 47.70
C ALA A 49 -42.02 -11.25 48.67
N ALA A 50 -40.99 -12.02 48.95
CA ALA A 50 -40.54 -12.66 50.18
C ALA A 50 -40.59 -14.19 50.29
N ARG A 51 -39.46 -14.83 50.45
CA ARG A 51 -38.89 -15.43 51.71
C ARG A 51 -37.79 -16.44 51.44
N LYS A 52 -36.64 -16.23 52.07
CA LYS A 52 -35.70 -17.32 52.44
C LYS A 52 -36.24 -18.12 53.62
N PRO A 53 -35.87 -19.39 53.91
CA PRO A 53 -34.49 -19.82 54.15
C PRO A 53 -34.13 -21.34 53.97
N ARG A 54 -32.85 -21.60 54.14
CA ARG A 54 -32.19 -22.73 54.82
C ARG A 54 -31.73 -24.00 54.07
N ASN A 55 -30.39 -24.10 54.08
CA ASN A 55 -29.47 -25.26 54.15
C ASN A 55 -29.98 -26.69 54.01
N ALA A 56 -29.31 -27.47 53.18
CA ALA A 56 -28.79 -28.82 53.54
C ALA A 56 -27.77 -29.33 52.50
N ALA A 57 -26.82 -29.99 53.03
CA ALA A 57 -25.54 -30.57 52.62
C ALA A 57 -25.44 -31.43 51.35
N SER A 58 -24.23 -31.31 50.77
CA SER A 58 -23.38 -32.38 50.18
C SER A 58 -23.99 -33.48 49.31
N ASN A 59 -23.53 -33.46 48.02
CA ASN A 59 -23.01 -34.70 47.42
C ASN A 59 -22.16 -34.36 46.20
N ALA A 60 -20.88 -34.72 46.26
CA ALA A 60 -19.96 -34.69 45.15
C ALA A 60 -20.41 -35.66 44.05
N ARG A 61 -20.64 -35.10 42.84
CA ARG A 61 -20.67 -35.90 41.62
C ARG A 61 -19.81 -35.22 40.57
N THR A 62 -18.80 -35.96 40.14
CA THR A 62 -17.92 -35.67 39.00
C THR A 62 -18.67 -34.99 37.84
N ALA A 63 -18.35 -33.74 37.62
CA ALA A 63 -18.81 -33.03 36.43
C ALA A 63 -17.95 -33.47 35.25
N ARG A 64 -18.62 -34.09 34.28
CA ARG A 64 -18.12 -34.35 32.94
C ARG A 64 -17.80 -32.99 32.30
N SER A 65 -16.57 -32.78 31.86
CA SER A 65 -16.14 -31.61 31.12
C SER A 65 -16.95 -31.51 29.83
N THR A 66 -17.78 -30.48 29.75
CA THR A 66 -18.41 -30.04 28.51
C THR A 66 -17.31 -29.43 27.61
N PRO A 67 -17.27 -29.75 26.32
CA PRO A 67 -16.31 -29.12 25.42
C PRO A 67 -16.50 -27.58 25.43
N ALA A 68 -15.40 -26.86 25.56
CA ALA A 68 -15.40 -25.41 25.48
C ALA A 68 -16.06 -24.97 24.17
N ALA A 69 -17.10 -24.18 24.30
CA ALA A 69 -17.77 -23.56 23.15
C ALA A 69 -16.78 -22.76 22.36
N THR A 70 -16.68 -23.02 21.07
CA THR A 70 -16.00 -22.20 20.08
C THR A 70 -16.42 -20.74 20.30
N PRO A 71 -15.50 -19.77 20.38
CA PRO A 71 -15.90 -18.36 20.54
C PRO A 71 -16.81 -17.97 19.39
N ALA A 72 -18.06 -17.56 19.71
CA ALA A 72 -19.00 -17.08 18.74
C ALA A 72 -18.38 -15.92 17.95
N ARG A 73 -18.43 -16.02 16.62
CA ARG A 73 -18.09 -14.93 15.71
C ARG A 73 -19.08 -13.77 15.97
N ASN A 74 -18.70 -12.83 16.80
CA ASN A 74 -19.41 -11.56 16.92
C ASN A 74 -18.92 -10.62 15.82
N ASP A 75 -19.41 -10.85 14.60
CA ASP A 75 -19.32 -9.89 13.51
C ASP A 75 -20.45 -8.89 13.72
N ALA A 76 -20.12 -7.68 14.18
CA ALA A 76 -21.06 -6.56 14.13
C ALA A 76 -21.20 -6.11 12.68
N GLN A 77 -21.96 -6.89 11.90
CA GLN A 77 -22.49 -6.48 10.59
C GLN A 77 -23.73 -5.62 10.78
N ALA A 78 -23.96 -4.69 9.84
CA ALA A 78 -25.24 -4.04 9.73
C ALA A 78 -26.34 -5.12 9.67
N PRO A 79 -27.44 -4.99 10.44
CA PRO A 79 -28.44 -6.04 10.50
C PRO A 79 -28.99 -6.33 9.10
N GLY A 80 -28.77 -7.52 8.57
CA GLY A 80 -29.50 -8.07 7.44
C GLY A 80 -28.75 -8.35 6.14
N VAL A 81 -27.49 -7.89 5.94
CA VAL A 81 -26.74 -8.17 4.69
C VAL A 81 -25.49 -8.99 5.00
N PRO A 82 -25.37 -10.24 4.51
CA PRO A 82 -24.14 -11.01 4.63
C PRO A 82 -22.98 -10.27 3.94
N GLY A 83 -21.78 -10.25 4.56
CA GLY A 83 -20.58 -9.67 3.96
C GLY A 83 -20.16 -10.39 2.67
N ALA A 84 -19.33 -9.77 1.86
CA ALA A 84 -18.72 -10.43 0.72
C ALA A 84 -17.83 -11.58 1.21
N LEU A 85 -17.85 -12.70 0.50
CA LEU A 85 -16.97 -13.84 0.79
C LEU A 85 -15.57 -13.62 0.24
N THR A 86 -15.47 -12.97 -0.94
CA THR A 86 -14.19 -12.68 -1.62
C THR A 86 -13.43 -11.51 -1.04
N VAL A 87 -14.08 -10.62 -0.27
CA VAL A 87 -13.48 -9.40 0.30
C VAL A 87 -13.83 -9.28 1.77
N LEU A 88 -12.82 -9.38 2.63
CA LEU A 88 -13.00 -9.33 4.08
C LEU A 88 -13.43 -7.94 4.55
N THR A 89 -14.18 -7.89 5.65
CA THR A 89 -14.33 -6.66 6.42
C THR A 89 -13.00 -6.25 7.05
N ALA A 90 -12.82 -4.97 7.42
CA ALA A 90 -11.59 -4.50 8.07
C ALA A 90 -11.29 -5.27 9.38
N GLN A 91 -12.33 -5.68 10.14
CA GLN A 91 -12.15 -6.47 11.36
C GLN A 91 -11.70 -7.89 11.07
N GLN A 92 -12.27 -8.54 10.04
CA GLN A 92 -11.84 -9.87 9.61
C GLN A 92 -10.41 -9.84 9.07
N ALA A 93 -10.08 -8.87 8.24
CA ALA A 93 -8.72 -8.65 7.72
C ALA A 93 -7.71 -8.41 8.85
N LEU A 94 -8.08 -7.61 9.88
CA LEU A 94 -7.24 -7.40 11.05
C LEU A 94 -6.98 -8.71 11.80
N ARG A 95 -8.01 -9.53 12.02
CA ARG A 95 -7.83 -10.85 12.67
C ARG A 95 -6.96 -11.79 11.83
N GLU A 96 -7.11 -11.77 10.50
CA GLU A 96 -6.31 -12.60 9.61
C GLU A 96 -4.85 -12.17 9.57
N ILE A 97 -4.58 -10.87 9.38
CA ILE A 97 -3.20 -10.36 9.32
C ILE A 97 -2.45 -10.57 10.64
N GLN A 98 -3.15 -10.50 11.78
CA GLN A 98 -2.61 -10.75 13.11
C GLN A 98 -2.24 -12.23 13.38
N GLN A 99 -2.63 -13.20 12.53
CA GLN A 99 -2.10 -14.58 12.61
C GLN A 99 -0.63 -14.67 12.14
N THR A 100 -0.10 -13.63 11.51
CA THR A 100 1.30 -13.59 11.07
C THR A 100 2.23 -13.34 12.27
N PRO A 101 3.27 -14.18 12.51
CA PRO A 101 4.22 -14.00 13.62
C PRO A 101 5.30 -12.97 13.26
N GLY A 102 4.92 -11.73 12.95
CA GLY A 102 5.87 -10.71 12.51
C GLY A 102 5.23 -9.35 12.28
N GLY A 103 6.03 -8.38 11.86
CA GLY A 103 5.60 -7.00 11.58
C GLY A 103 4.59 -6.94 10.44
N VAL A 104 3.37 -6.61 10.80
CA VAL A 104 2.25 -6.40 9.87
C VAL A 104 1.39 -5.25 10.37
N ALA A 105 0.79 -4.50 9.46
CA ALA A 105 -0.14 -3.43 9.81
C ALA A 105 -1.40 -3.48 8.94
N LEU A 106 -2.54 -3.11 9.53
CA LEU A 106 -3.76 -2.83 8.81
C LEU A 106 -4.12 -1.36 9.06
N VAL A 107 -4.15 -0.57 7.99
CA VAL A 107 -4.54 0.85 8.02
C VAL A 107 -5.94 0.95 7.45
N THR A 108 -6.90 1.43 8.26
CA THR A 108 -8.29 1.60 7.81
C THR A 108 -8.50 2.98 7.20
N ALA A 109 -9.47 3.12 6.31
CA ALA A 109 -9.78 4.39 5.65
C ALA A 109 -10.02 5.54 6.64
N ASP A 110 -10.56 5.27 7.82
CA ASP A 110 -10.79 6.27 8.85
C ASP A 110 -9.50 6.90 9.38
N ALA A 111 -8.37 6.17 9.30
CA ALA A 111 -7.08 6.68 9.75
C ALA A 111 -6.54 7.78 8.84
N TRP A 112 -6.81 7.73 7.53
CA TRP A 112 -6.29 8.74 6.58
C TRP A 112 -7.36 9.68 6.03
N ARG A 113 -8.66 9.31 6.03
CA ARG A 113 -9.75 10.17 5.52
C ARG A 113 -10.03 11.38 6.40
N ALA A 114 -9.74 11.28 7.69
CA ALA A 114 -9.81 12.41 8.63
C ALA A 114 -8.61 13.35 8.52
N SER A 115 -7.65 13.02 7.70
CA SER A 115 -6.50 13.85 7.40
C SER A 115 -6.41 14.02 5.90
N THR A 116 -6.38 15.25 5.43
CA THR A 116 -5.95 15.71 4.12
C THR A 116 -6.55 14.99 2.91
N PRO A 117 -6.56 15.64 1.75
CA PRO A 117 -6.61 14.88 0.54
C PRO A 117 -5.41 13.92 0.55
N SER A 118 -5.66 12.63 0.67
CA SER A 118 -4.62 11.63 0.44
C SER A 118 -4.18 11.78 -1.00
N ASN A 119 -3.10 12.53 -1.23
CA ASN A 119 -2.61 12.81 -2.58
C ASN A 119 -1.78 11.65 -3.08
N THR A 120 -1.05 11.02 -2.17
CA THR A 120 -0.14 9.93 -2.47
C THR A 120 -0.29 8.79 -1.47
N ILE A 121 0.33 7.67 -1.74
CA ILE A 121 0.36 6.55 -0.79
C ILE A 121 1.12 6.88 0.50
N LYS A 122 1.97 7.94 0.50
CA LYS A 122 2.61 8.42 1.72
C LYS A 122 1.56 8.78 2.78
N ASP A 123 0.51 9.50 2.39
CA ASP A 123 -0.54 9.92 3.31
C ASP A 123 -1.28 8.74 3.96
N ILE A 124 -1.34 7.58 3.29
CA ILE A 124 -1.92 6.35 3.85
C ILE A 124 -0.94 5.68 4.83
N LEU A 125 0.35 5.68 4.51
CA LEU A 125 1.38 4.87 5.16
C LEU A 125 2.17 5.62 6.24
N ASP A 126 1.96 6.93 6.41
CA ASP A 126 2.73 7.81 7.29
C ASP A 126 2.80 7.34 8.76
N TYR A 127 1.77 6.64 9.23
CA TYR A 127 1.71 6.12 10.60
C TYR A 127 1.97 4.60 10.67
N VAL A 128 2.63 4.01 9.66
CA VAL A 128 3.07 2.61 9.69
C VAL A 128 4.56 2.57 10.03
N PRO A 129 4.96 2.14 11.24
CA PRO A 129 6.37 2.05 11.63
C PRO A 129 7.15 1.13 10.70
N GLY A 130 8.40 1.48 10.36
CA GLY A 130 9.24 0.73 9.44
C GLY A 130 8.97 0.99 7.95
N VAL A 131 7.98 1.83 7.64
CA VAL A 131 7.72 2.32 6.29
C VAL A 131 8.22 3.76 6.20
N PHE A 132 9.11 4.01 5.24
CA PHE A 132 9.61 5.34 4.95
C PHE A 132 9.19 5.74 3.53
N ALA A 133 8.25 6.68 3.45
CA ALA A 133 7.71 7.18 2.19
C ALA A 133 8.10 8.65 2.00
N GLN A 134 8.83 8.93 0.93
CA GLN A 134 9.30 10.27 0.58
C GLN A 134 8.51 10.79 -0.62
N PRO A 135 7.87 11.97 -0.52
CA PRO A 135 7.24 12.58 -1.68
C PRO A 135 8.30 13.01 -2.68
N LYS A 136 8.00 12.87 -3.96
CA LYS A 136 8.84 13.38 -5.04
C LYS A 136 8.09 14.50 -5.78
N TRP A 137 7.51 14.21 -6.91
CA TRP A 137 6.73 15.15 -7.72
C TRP A 137 5.39 14.54 -8.11
N GLY A 138 4.34 15.33 -8.09
CA GLY A 138 2.98 14.86 -8.37
C GLY A 138 2.57 13.71 -7.44
N ASP A 139 2.11 12.61 -8.03
CA ASP A 139 1.69 11.41 -7.31
C ASP A 139 2.85 10.41 -7.06
N ASP A 140 4.07 10.75 -7.49
CA ASP A 140 5.23 9.87 -7.30
C ASP A 140 5.75 9.90 -5.86
N THR A 141 6.14 8.73 -5.39
CA THR A 141 6.63 8.50 -4.03
C THR A 141 7.82 7.56 -4.07
N ARG A 142 8.84 7.84 -3.29
CA ARG A 142 9.90 6.87 -3.01
C ARG A 142 9.54 6.13 -1.73
N LEU A 143 9.33 4.83 -1.83
CA LEU A 143 8.94 3.99 -0.70
C LEU A 143 10.04 3.00 -0.35
N SER A 144 10.32 2.89 0.93
CA SER A 144 11.19 1.86 1.50
C SER A 144 10.50 1.21 2.69
N ILE A 145 10.54 -0.12 2.77
CA ILE A 145 10.20 -0.88 3.96
C ILE A 145 11.49 -1.53 4.44
N ARG A 146 11.94 -1.17 5.67
CA ARG A 146 13.15 -1.71 6.30
C ARG A 146 14.42 -1.59 5.43
N GLY A 147 14.52 -0.50 4.67
CA GLY A 147 15.69 -0.22 3.83
C GLY A 147 15.64 -0.84 2.44
N SER A 148 14.54 -1.49 2.03
CA SER A 148 14.40 -1.98 0.66
C SER A 148 14.43 -0.82 -0.35
N SER A 149 15.06 -1.03 -1.51
CA SER A 149 15.07 -0.06 -2.62
C SER A 149 15.78 1.28 -2.34
N LEU A 150 16.61 1.39 -1.32
CA LEU A 150 17.25 2.67 -0.97
C LEU A 150 18.17 3.21 -2.07
N SER A 151 18.96 2.37 -2.72
CA SER A 151 19.87 2.77 -3.80
C SER A 151 19.16 3.10 -5.11
N ARG A 152 17.88 2.79 -5.22
CA ARG A 152 17.12 2.98 -6.47
C ARG A 152 16.40 4.32 -6.45
N ASN A 153 16.68 5.17 -7.45
CA ASN A 153 16.08 6.50 -7.55
C ASN A 153 14.77 6.50 -8.36
N PHE A 154 14.53 5.47 -9.17
CA PHE A 154 13.40 5.34 -10.08
C PHE A 154 12.73 3.98 -9.84
N HIS A 155 11.41 3.97 -9.85
CA HIS A 155 10.57 2.80 -9.67
C HIS A 155 10.69 2.14 -8.29
N LEU A 156 9.60 1.57 -7.85
CA LEU A 156 9.58 0.76 -6.64
C LEU A 156 10.28 -0.58 -6.88
N ARG A 157 11.15 -0.95 -5.94
CA ARG A 157 11.78 -2.26 -5.86
C ARG A 157 11.64 -2.83 -4.44
N GLY A 158 11.68 -4.14 -4.33
CA GLY A 158 11.65 -4.82 -3.02
C GLY A 158 10.33 -4.81 -2.29
N VAL A 159 9.29 -4.16 -2.83
CA VAL A 159 7.94 -4.17 -2.28
C VAL A 159 6.95 -4.54 -3.37
N GLN A 160 6.12 -5.54 -3.10
CA GLN A 160 5.03 -5.93 -3.99
C GLN A 160 3.77 -5.15 -3.65
N LEU A 161 3.18 -4.50 -4.63
CA LEU A 161 1.92 -3.77 -4.52
C LEU A 161 0.78 -4.60 -5.12
N TYR A 162 -0.32 -4.66 -4.40
CA TYR A 162 -1.53 -5.37 -4.82
C TYR A 162 -2.75 -4.45 -4.69
N MET A 163 -3.72 -4.67 -5.55
CA MET A 163 -5.05 -4.09 -5.49
C MET A 163 -6.06 -5.23 -5.47
N ASP A 164 -6.78 -5.40 -4.35
CA ASP A 164 -7.69 -6.53 -4.11
C ASP A 164 -7.03 -7.93 -4.27
N GLY A 165 -5.71 -8.02 -4.00
CA GLY A 165 -4.90 -9.21 -4.18
C GLY A 165 -4.37 -9.41 -5.61
N ILE A 166 -4.59 -8.45 -6.52
CA ILE A 166 -4.14 -8.47 -7.91
C ILE A 166 -2.88 -7.61 -8.02
N PRO A 167 -1.79 -8.10 -8.64
CA PRO A 167 -0.54 -7.36 -8.73
C PRO A 167 -0.67 -6.01 -9.45
N ILE A 168 -0.03 -4.98 -8.89
CA ILE A 168 0.19 -3.68 -9.54
C ILE A 168 1.56 -3.65 -10.23
N ASN A 169 2.57 -4.26 -9.59
CA ASN A 169 3.89 -4.37 -10.18
C ASN A 169 3.83 -5.11 -11.52
N THR A 170 4.69 -4.71 -12.44
CA THR A 170 4.94 -5.46 -13.68
C THR A 170 5.57 -6.82 -13.37
N ALA A 171 5.48 -7.76 -14.30
CA ALA A 171 6.00 -9.11 -14.10
C ALA A 171 7.53 -9.15 -13.88
N ASP A 172 8.28 -8.13 -14.28
CA ASP A 172 9.72 -8.02 -13.99
C ASP A 172 10.02 -7.40 -12.62
N GLY A 173 8.98 -6.90 -11.89
CA GLY A 173 9.07 -6.48 -10.50
C GLY A 173 8.97 -4.98 -10.24
N TYR A 174 8.92 -4.14 -11.27
CA TYR A 174 8.73 -2.69 -11.08
C TYR A 174 7.29 -2.34 -10.69
N GLY A 175 7.13 -1.31 -9.86
CA GLY A 175 5.84 -0.73 -9.50
C GLY A 175 5.81 0.78 -9.69
N ASP A 176 4.66 1.28 -10.10
CA ASP A 176 4.36 2.71 -10.20
C ASP A 176 3.27 3.10 -9.21
N PHE A 177 3.55 4.10 -8.37
CA PHE A 177 2.59 4.60 -7.39
C PHE A 177 1.49 5.47 -8.00
N GLN A 178 1.74 6.06 -9.13
CA GLN A 178 0.83 6.97 -9.83
C GLN A 178 -0.46 6.28 -10.30
N GLU A 179 -0.46 4.96 -10.43
CA GLU A 179 -1.65 4.16 -10.75
C GLU A 179 -2.62 4.01 -9.56
N ILE A 180 -2.17 4.27 -8.33
CA ILE A 180 -2.93 4.06 -7.12
C ILE A 180 -3.75 5.30 -6.80
N ASP A 181 -5.07 5.14 -6.67
CA ASP A 181 -5.96 6.17 -6.13
C ASP A 181 -6.03 6.04 -4.60
N PRO A 182 -5.39 6.92 -3.81
CA PRO A 182 -5.39 6.81 -2.35
C PRO A 182 -6.79 6.87 -1.72
N THR A 183 -7.79 7.32 -2.46
CA THR A 183 -9.15 7.55 -1.97
C THR A 183 -10.11 6.39 -2.23
N ALA A 184 -9.69 5.42 -3.05
CA ALA A 184 -10.54 4.33 -3.53
C ALA A 184 -10.72 3.17 -2.52
N TYR A 185 -9.89 3.09 -1.46
CA TYR A 185 -9.78 1.89 -0.63
C TYR A 185 -10.49 2.02 0.71
N LYS A 186 -10.91 0.89 1.29
CA LYS A 186 -11.49 0.80 2.63
C LYS A 186 -10.46 0.45 3.69
N TYR A 187 -9.41 -0.28 3.34
CA TYR A 187 -8.23 -0.53 4.17
C TYR A 187 -7.03 -0.93 3.32
N VAL A 188 -5.85 -0.85 3.93
CA VAL A 188 -4.58 -1.26 3.34
C VAL A 188 -3.88 -2.22 4.30
N GLU A 189 -3.43 -3.35 3.78
CA GLU A 189 -2.63 -4.34 4.50
C GLU A 189 -1.15 -4.15 4.16
N VAL A 190 -0.29 -4.14 5.18
CA VAL A 190 1.17 -4.02 5.03
C VAL A 190 1.83 -5.23 5.68
N PHE A 191 2.60 -5.98 4.90
CA PHE A 191 3.40 -7.12 5.35
C PHE A 191 4.87 -6.77 5.18
N LYS A 192 5.63 -6.75 6.28
CA LYS A 192 7.03 -6.30 6.27
C LYS A 192 7.99 -7.49 6.13
N GLY A 193 8.97 -7.39 5.23
CA GLY A 193 9.98 -8.43 5.00
C GLY A 193 9.39 -9.79 4.62
N GLY A 194 9.96 -10.88 5.15
CA GLY A 194 9.53 -12.26 4.90
C GLY A 194 8.11 -12.62 5.38
N ASN A 195 7.39 -11.67 5.99
CA ASN A 195 5.99 -11.86 6.37
C ASN A 195 5.03 -11.83 5.18
N ALA A 196 5.50 -11.39 4.00
CA ALA A 196 4.75 -11.34 2.76
C ALA A 196 4.73 -12.66 1.96
N LEU A 197 5.09 -13.79 2.55
CA LEU A 197 5.27 -15.09 1.87
C LEU A 197 4.10 -15.47 0.94
N ARG A 198 2.86 -15.26 1.34
CA ARG A 198 1.67 -15.58 0.55
C ARG A 198 1.46 -14.71 -0.71
N PHE A 199 2.12 -13.57 -0.78
CA PHE A 199 2.04 -12.66 -1.93
C PHE A 199 3.08 -12.93 -3.03
N GLY A 200 3.78 -14.03 -2.94
CA GLY A 200 4.81 -14.38 -3.88
C GLY A 200 6.17 -13.83 -3.50
N ALA A 201 7.17 -14.27 -4.21
CA ALA A 201 8.54 -13.80 -4.08
C ALA A 201 8.72 -12.50 -4.87
N ASN A 202 9.89 -11.93 -4.77
CA ASN A 202 10.28 -10.63 -5.30
C ASN A 202 9.98 -9.48 -4.35
N SER A 203 9.99 -9.76 -3.05
CA SER A 203 9.70 -8.78 -2.02
C SER A 203 10.69 -8.90 -0.86
N LEU A 204 11.83 -8.24 -0.97
CA LEU A 204 12.77 -8.13 0.15
C LEU A 204 12.17 -7.31 1.30
N GLY A 205 11.52 -6.20 0.96
CA GLY A 205 10.87 -5.27 1.89
C GLY A 205 9.47 -5.71 2.33
N GLY A 206 8.77 -6.50 1.52
CA GLY A 206 7.43 -6.96 1.86
C GLY A 206 6.36 -6.73 0.80
N ALA A 207 5.10 -6.66 1.22
CA ALA A 207 3.96 -6.43 0.33
C ALA A 207 2.95 -5.45 0.94
N ILE A 208 2.26 -4.72 0.05
CA ILE A 208 1.16 -3.82 0.41
C ILE A 208 -0.04 -4.17 -0.45
N ASN A 209 -1.19 -4.43 0.17
CA ASN A 209 -2.44 -4.76 -0.52
C ASN A 209 -3.51 -3.69 -0.22
N PHE A 210 -3.94 -3.00 -1.25
CA PHE A 210 -4.99 -1.99 -1.21
C PHE A 210 -6.34 -2.65 -1.50
N VAL A 211 -7.32 -2.53 -0.60
CA VAL A 211 -8.61 -3.24 -0.71
C VAL A 211 -9.75 -2.27 -0.91
N THR A 212 -10.48 -2.42 -2.03
CA THR A 212 -11.63 -1.60 -2.38
C THR A 212 -12.89 -2.01 -1.58
N PRO A 213 -13.85 -1.07 -1.36
CA PRO A 213 -15.17 -1.43 -0.90
C PRO A 213 -15.90 -2.37 -1.88
N THR A 214 -16.94 -3.05 -1.37
CA THR A 214 -17.93 -3.79 -2.16
C THR A 214 -19.29 -3.11 -2.03
N GLY A 215 -20.29 -3.52 -2.80
CA GLY A 215 -21.65 -3.03 -2.63
C GLY A 215 -22.29 -3.37 -1.26
N ARG A 216 -21.66 -4.28 -0.50
CA ARG A 216 -22.09 -4.72 0.84
C ARG A 216 -21.47 -3.90 1.98
N ASP A 217 -20.52 -3.02 1.66
CA ASP A 217 -19.94 -2.13 2.66
C ASP A 217 -20.86 -0.92 2.93
N PRO A 218 -20.86 -0.34 4.13
CA PRO A 218 -21.67 0.84 4.44
C PRO A 218 -21.13 2.08 3.71
N PHE A 219 -22.03 3.04 3.45
CA PHE A 219 -21.67 4.36 2.89
C PHE A 219 -20.93 4.32 1.55
N VAL A 220 -21.29 3.37 0.68
CA VAL A 220 -20.66 3.22 -0.65
C VAL A 220 -21.11 4.27 -1.66
N ASN A 221 -22.10 5.10 -1.34
CA ASN A 221 -22.59 6.18 -2.19
C ASN A 221 -22.10 7.54 -1.67
N GLY A 222 -21.49 8.34 -2.54
CA GLY A 222 -21.01 9.65 -2.14
C GLY A 222 -20.24 10.39 -3.23
N ALA A 223 -19.95 11.64 -2.94
CA ALA A 223 -19.07 12.48 -3.75
C ALA A 223 -18.24 13.39 -2.84
N SER A 224 -17.04 13.75 -3.28
CA SER A 224 -16.18 14.70 -2.58
C SER A 224 -15.53 15.68 -3.56
N VAL A 225 -15.26 16.88 -3.05
CA VAL A 225 -14.47 17.90 -3.72
C VAL A 225 -13.37 18.33 -2.76
N ASP A 226 -12.13 18.31 -3.24
CA ASP A 226 -10.96 18.77 -2.52
C ASP A 226 -10.27 19.86 -3.33
N MET A 227 -9.78 20.89 -2.63
CA MET A 227 -9.03 22.00 -3.22
C MET A 227 -7.87 22.39 -2.31
N GLY A 228 -6.83 23.00 -2.87
CA GLY A 228 -5.72 23.41 -2.05
C GLY A 228 -4.63 24.19 -2.78
N ALA A 229 -3.52 24.33 -2.08
CA ALA A 229 -2.35 25.04 -2.57
C ALA A 229 -1.85 24.48 -3.91
N PHE A 230 -1.13 25.29 -4.64
CA PHE A 230 -0.50 24.97 -5.93
C PHE A 230 -1.48 24.47 -6.99
N GLY A 231 -2.67 25.09 -7.06
CA GLY A 231 -3.71 24.75 -8.03
C GLY A 231 -4.35 23.37 -7.83
N PHE A 232 -4.12 22.72 -6.66
CA PHE A 232 -4.68 21.39 -6.40
C PHE A 232 -6.21 21.42 -6.39
N ARG A 233 -6.80 20.54 -7.15
CA ARG A 233 -8.25 20.26 -7.18
C ARG A 233 -8.49 18.79 -7.47
N ARG A 234 -9.46 18.20 -6.78
CA ARG A 234 -9.91 16.84 -7.01
C ARG A 234 -11.42 16.75 -6.88
N LEU A 235 -12.02 15.98 -7.79
CA LEU A 235 -13.39 15.53 -7.72
C LEU A 235 -13.38 14.00 -7.65
N GLN A 236 -14.17 13.43 -6.73
CA GLN A 236 -14.40 12.00 -6.64
C GLN A 236 -15.87 11.71 -6.48
N ALA A 237 -16.34 10.65 -7.12
CA ALA A 237 -17.68 10.10 -6.91
C ALA A 237 -17.60 8.58 -6.78
N ASN A 238 -18.43 8.02 -5.92
CA ASN A 238 -18.52 6.58 -5.73
C ASN A 238 -19.99 6.17 -5.54
N THR A 239 -20.31 5.00 -6.06
CA THR A 239 -21.63 4.39 -5.87
C THR A 239 -21.52 2.88 -5.77
N GLY A 240 -22.47 2.28 -5.08
CA GLY A 240 -22.54 0.83 -4.91
C GLY A 240 -23.84 0.41 -4.27
N GLY A 241 -24.04 -0.90 -4.19
CA GLY A 241 -25.23 -1.48 -3.57
C GLY A 241 -25.36 -2.97 -3.82
N VAL A 242 -26.44 -3.53 -3.30
CA VAL A 242 -26.81 -4.96 -3.35
C VAL A 242 -28.15 -5.13 -4.05
N ASN A 243 -28.24 -6.08 -4.95
CA ASN A 243 -29.51 -6.49 -5.59
C ASN A 243 -29.55 -8.02 -5.69
N GLY A 244 -30.27 -8.67 -4.76
CA GLY A 244 -30.33 -10.13 -4.65
C GLY A 244 -28.91 -10.72 -4.43
N PRO A 245 -28.46 -11.66 -5.28
CA PRO A 245 -27.14 -12.26 -5.17
C PRO A 245 -26.00 -11.34 -5.69
N TRP A 246 -26.32 -10.25 -6.38
CA TRP A 246 -25.38 -9.31 -6.94
C TRP A 246 -25.04 -8.20 -5.95
N ASP A 247 -23.82 -7.80 -5.92
CA ASP A 247 -23.38 -6.54 -5.35
C ASP A 247 -22.34 -5.88 -6.25
N GLY A 248 -22.22 -4.57 -6.16
CA GLY A 248 -21.26 -3.84 -6.95
C GLY A 248 -20.84 -2.54 -6.30
N PHE A 249 -19.61 -2.12 -6.60
CA PHE A 249 -19.05 -0.85 -6.20
C PHE A 249 -18.23 -0.27 -7.35
N ILE A 250 -18.32 1.04 -7.55
CA ILE A 250 -17.47 1.79 -8.47
C ILE A 250 -17.13 3.14 -7.86
N THR A 251 -15.90 3.57 -8.05
CA THR A 251 -15.41 4.91 -7.73
C THR A 251 -14.67 5.48 -8.94
N ALA A 252 -14.83 6.77 -9.17
CA ALA A 252 -14.11 7.52 -10.17
C ALA A 252 -13.57 8.80 -9.55
N SER A 253 -12.34 9.16 -9.87
CA SER A 253 -11.71 10.40 -9.44
C SER A 253 -11.01 11.08 -10.59
N THR A 254 -11.00 12.42 -10.57
CA THR A 254 -10.14 13.25 -11.40
C THR A 254 -9.46 14.27 -10.52
N GLN A 255 -8.17 14.48 -10.75
CA GLN A 255 -7.40 15.50 -10.03
C GLN A 255 -6.45 16.22 -10.96
N SER A 256 -6.09 17.45 -10.59
CA SER A 256 -5.02 18.20 -11.22
C SER A 256 -4.35 19.14 -10.22
N ALA A 257 -3.09 19.47 -10.46
CA ALA A 257 -2.33 20.44 -9.69
C ALA A 257 -1.27 21.09 -10.58
N ASP A 258 -1.02 22.39 -10.40
CA ASP A 258 0.11 23.07 -11.04
C ASP A 258 1.44 22.58 -10.45
N GLY A 259 1.39 22.16 -9.16
CA GLY A 259 2.52 21.70 -8.39
C GLY A 259 3.32 22.85 -7.76
N PHE A 260 4.20 22.49 -6.81
CA PHE A 260 5.00 23.47 -6.05
C PHE A 260 6.19 24.01 -6.84
N ARG A 261 6.76 23.20 -7.75
CA ARG A 261 7.93 23.53 -8.52
C ARG A 261 7.55 23.94 -9.95
N ASP A 262 8.45 24.70 -10.60
CA ASP A 262 8.37 24.86 -12.04
C ASP A 262 8.35 23.51 -12.73
N HIS A 263 7.65 23.38 -13.85
CA HIS A 263 7.57 22.16 -14.63
C HIS A 263 7.07 20.93 -13.83
N SER A 264 6.07 21.13 -12.95
CA SER A 264 5.53 20.05 -12.08
C SER A 264 4.01 19.84 -12.22
N TYR A 265 3.37 20.44 -13.23
CA TYR A 265 1.96 20.20 -13.52
C TYR A 265 1.67 18.71 -13.65
N GLY A 266 0.58 18.28 -13.02
CA GLY A 266 0.09 16.92 -13.12
C GLY A 266 -1.43 16.84 -13.15
N GLU A 267 -1.94 15.85 -13.89
CA GLU A 267 -3.36 15.50 -13.90
C GLU A 267 -3.53 13.98 -13.97
N SER A 268 -4.61 13.49 -13.38
CA SER A 268 -4.95 12.07 -13.45
C SER A 268 -6.45 11.85 -13.39
N THR A 269 -6.89 10.81 -14.08
CA THR A 269 -8.26 10.26 -13.98
C THR A 269 -8.13 8.78 -13.65
N ARG A 270 -8.84 8.33 -12.61
CA ARG A 270 -8.79 6.94 -12.14
C ARG A 270 -10.21 6.40 -11.92
N VAL A 271 -10.41 5.15 -12.30
CA VAL A 271 -11.66 4.41 -12.07
C VAL A 271 -11.30 3.07 -11.45
N SER A 272 -11.96 2.73 -10.36
CA SER A 272 -11.84 1.42 -9.70
C SER A 272 -13.22 0.90 -9.38
N GLY A 273 -13.46 -0.40 -9.64
CA GLY A 273 -14.75 -0.99 -9.34
C GLY A 273 -14.71 -2.49 -9.29
N ASN A 274 -15.76 -3.07 -8.70
CA ASN A 274 -15.94 -4.51 -8.66
C ASN A 274 -17.43 -4.88 -8.67
N VAL A 275 -17.73 -6.08 -9.19
CA VAL A 275 -19.05 -6.67 -9.19
C VAL A 275 -18.95 -8.11 -8.71
N GLY A 276 -19.66 -8.45 -7.64
CA GLY A 276 -19.73 -9.78 -7.06
C GLY A 276 -21.06 -10.48 -7.35
N TYR A 277 -20.99 -11.80 -7.51
CA TYR A 277 -22.16 -12.68 -7.56
C TYR A 277 -21.99 -13.78 -6.52
N GLN A 278 -22.90 -13.83 -5.56
CA GLN A 278 -22.93 -14.81 -4.50
C GLN A 278 -23.88 -15.94 -4.86
N PHE A 279 -23.35 -17.09 -5.29
CA PHE A 279 -24.15 -18.29 -5.64
C PHE A 279 -24.77 -18.92 -4.40
N SER A 280 -24.05 -18.88 -3.28
CA SER A 280 -24.50 -19.35 -1.97
C SER A 280 -23.71 -18.60 -0.87
N PRO A 281 -24.04 -18.76 0.42
CA PRO A 281 -23.24 -18.21 1.52
C PRO A 281 -21.77 -18.64 1.50
N ASP A 282 -21.43 -19.73 0.80
CA ASP A 282 -20.11 -20.34 0.75
C ASP A 282 -19.45 -20.31 -0.63
N PHE A 283 -20.10 -19.69 -1.63
CA PHE A 283 -19.57 -19.60 -2.98
C PHE A 283 -19.85 -18.23 -3.60
N GLU A 284 -18.80 -17.46 -3.86
CA GLU A 284 -18.86 -16.14 -4.51
C GLU A 284 -17.79 -16.01 -5.59
N THR A 285 -18.13 -15.35 -6.69
CA THR A 285 -17.18 -14.86 -7.70
C THR A 285 -17.27 -13.34 -7.81
N ARG A 286 -16.14 -12.66 -8.04
CA ARG A 286 -16.08 -11.21 -8.16
C ARG A 286 -15.16 -10.80 -9.30
N PHE A 287 -15.63 -9.87 -10.12
CA PHE A 287 -14.87 -9.24 -11.19
C PHE A 287 -14.42 -7.86 -10.75
N TYR A 288 -13.21 -7.48 -11.16
CA TYR A 288 -12.57 -6.22 -10.84
C TYR A 288 -12.16 -5.48 -12.11
N LEU A 289 -12.30 -4.16 -12.08
CA LEU A 289 -11.83 -3.24 -13.11
C LEU A 289 -11.06 -2.12 -12.43
N ASN A 290 -9.84 -1.84 -12.94
CA ASN A 290 -9.12 -0.61 -12.65
C ASN A 290 -8.66 -0.01 -13.96
N ALA A 291 -8.87 1.31 -14.13
CA ALA A 291 -8.37 2.06 -15.26
C ALA A 291 -7.83 3.40 -14.78
N ASN A 292 -6.71 3.81 -15.32
CA ASN A 292 -6.14 5.11 -15.02
C ASN A 292 -5.49 5.75 -16.25
N SER A 293 -5.49 7.08 -16.25
CA SER A 293 -4.74 7.92 -17.16
C SER A 293 -4.06 9.00 -16.35
N VAL A 294 -2.75 9.04 -16.41
CA VAL A 294 -1.89 9.97 -15.65
C VAL A 294 -1.02 10.75 -16.62
N ARG A 295 -0.96 12.05 -16.45
CA ARG A 295 -0.07 12.96 -17.18
C ARG A 295 0.68 13.81 -16.17
N GLN A 296 2.01 13.69 -16.15
CA GLN A 296 2.81 14.32 -15.11
C GLN A 296 4.11 14.88 -15.69
N ARG A 297 4.35 16.17 -15.53
CA ARG A 297 5.64 16.80 -15.78
C ARG A 297 6.61 16.52 -14.64
N ILE A 298 7.90 16.44 -14.98
CA ILE A 298 8.97 16.09 -14.04
C ILE A 298 9.91 17.28 -13.88
N PRO A 299 9.95 17.91 -12.70
CA PRO A 299 10.83 19.05 -12.44
C PRO A 299 12.32 18.66 -12.35
N GLY A 300 12.63 17.37 -12.10
CA GLY A 300 13.97 16.84 -11.96
C GLY A 300 14.67 17.22 -10.66
N SER A 301 15.81 16.58 -10.39
CA SER A 301 16.62 16.84 -9.21
C SER A 301 17.56 18.02 -9.43
N VAL A 302 17.83 18.79 -8.38
CA VAL A 302 18.68 19.98 -8.39
C VAL A 302 19.83 19.84 -7.37
N SER A 303 20.78 20.79 -7.34
CA SER A 303 21.82 20.81 -6.32
C SER A 303 21.22 21.05 -4.92
N LYS A 304 21.98 20.71 -3.87
CA LYS A 304 21.55 20.92 -2.48
C LYS A 304 21.23 22.39 -2.20
N ASP A 305 22.08 23.30 -2.66
CA ASP A 305 21.87 24.73 -2.52
C ASP A 305 20.59 25.20 -3.19
N SER A 306 20.35 24.78 -4.44
CA SER A 306 19.12 25.11 -5.15
C SER A 306 17.87 24.54 -4.45
N ALA A 307 17.94 23.31 -3.95
CA ALA A 307 16.83 22.67 -3.24
C ALA A 307 16.42 23.43 -1.97
N LEU A 308 17.38 24.03 -1.25
CA LEU A 308 17.13 24.74 0.01
C LEU A 308 16.86 26.23 -0.18
N ASN A 309 17.56 26.88 -1.12
CA ASN A 309 17.50 28.34 -1.29
C ASN A 309 16.56 28.80 -2.41
N SER A 310 16.28 27.94 -3.38
CA SER A 310 15.35 28.20 -4.51
C SER A 310 14.46 26.96 -4.77
N PRO A 311 13.64 26.52 -3.80
CA PRO A 311 12.98 25.22 -3.81
C PRO A 311 11.94 25.05 -4.93
N THR A 312 11.51 26.11 -5.58
CA THR A 312 10.58 26.03 -6.71
C THR A 312 11.29 25.74 -8.05
N THR A 313 12.61 25.82 -8.10
CA THR A 313 13.39 25.66 -9.34
C THR A 313 13.29 24.23 -9.88
N ALA A 314 13.05 24.09 -11.18
CA ALA A 314 13.21 22.84 -11.91
C ALA A 314 14.60 22.73 -12.57
N ALA A 315 15.07 21.54 -12.83
CA ALA A 315 16.29 21.30 -13.57
C ALA A 315 16.13 21.77 -15.04
N ALA A 316 17.09 22.54 -15.55
CA ALA A 316 17.02 23.11 -16.89
C ALA A 316 16.82 22.05 -18.00
N ALA A 317 17.50 20.90 -17.88
CA ALA A 317 17.35 19.80 -18.82
C ALA A 317 15.94 19.20 -18.84
N ASN A 318 15.24 19.22 -17.70
CA ASN A 318 13.85 18.73 -17.61
C ASN A 318 12.87 19.68 -18.31
N ILE A 319 13.12 21.00 -18.20
CA ILE A 319 12.32 22.03 -18.90
C ILE A 319 12.56 21.95 -20.42
N THR A 320 13.82 21.97 -20.86
CA THR A 320 14.17 21.97 -22.30
C THR A 320 13.79 20.67 -22.99
N GLY A 321 13.87 19.54 -22.30
CA GLY A 321 13.44 18.22 -22.79
C GLY A 321 11.96 17.94 -22.64
N ASP A 322 11.17 18.87 -22.06
CA ASP A 322 9.77 18.70 -21.65
C ASP A 322 9.55 17.32 -21.01
N GLN A 323 10.35 17.03 -19.98
CA GLN A 323 10.36 15.70 -19.36
C GLN A 323 9.03 15.43 -18.64
N GLN A 324 8.47 14.26 -18.91
CA GLN A 324 7.15 13.85 -18.42
C GLN A 324 7.14 12.36 -18.08
N ARG A 325 6.15 11.96 -17.27
CA ARG A 325 5.79 10.57 -17.04
C ARG A 325 4.29 10.40 -17.23
N ASN A 326 3.91 9.84 -18.36
CA ASN A 326 2.53 9.63 -18.75
C ASN A 326 2.23 8.15 -18.80
N ILE A 327 1.14 7.71 -18.12
CA ILE A 327 0.79 6.30 -17.97
C ILE A 327 -0.70 6.14 -18.24
N ASP A 328 -1.04 5.19 -19.10
CA ASP A 328 -2.40 4.69 -19.29
C ASP A 328 -2.42 3.21 -18.94
N THR A 329 -3.34 2.79 -18.05
CA THR A 329 -3.44 1.39 -17.62
C THR A 329 -4.89 0.95 -17.57
N VAL A 330 -5.14 -0.29 -18.01
CA VAL A 330 -6.39 -1.02 -17.76
C VAL A 330 -6.04 -2.37 -17.14
N ARG A 331 -6.69 -2.70 -16.03
CA ARG A 331 -6.52 -3.96 -15.30
C ARG A 331 -7.88 -4.61 -15.12
N LEU A 332 -8.00 -5.86 -15.54
CA LEU A 332 -9.18 -6.69 -15.36
C LEU A 332 -8.80 -7.94 -14.57
N ALA A 333 -9.66 -8.34 -13.64
CA ALA A 333 -9.44 -9.59 -12.91
C ALA A 333 -10.75 -10.24 -12.49
N ASN A 334 -10.65 -11.53 -12.18
CA ASN A 334 -11.66 -12.29 -11.48
C ASN A 334 -11.03 -12.95 -10.25
N LYS A 335 -11.78 -13.00 -9.16
CA LYS A 335 -11.47 -13.78 -7.97
C LYS A 335 -12.71 -14.56 -7.56
N THR A 336 -12.52 -15.83 -7.23
CA THR A 336 -13.56 -16.73 -6.77
C THR A 336 -13.15 -17.31 -5.43
N THR A 337 -14.07 -17.36 -4.48
CA THR A 337 -13.90 -17.95 -3.15
C THR A 337 -14.95 -19.01 -2.92
N ILE A 338 -14.52 -20.19 -2.52
CA ILE A 338 -15.37 -21.33 -2.12
C ILE A 338 -14.99 -21.72 -0.70
N ARG A 339 -15.98 -21.84 0.18
CA ARG A 339 -15.82 -22.33 1.54
C ARG A 339 -16.44 -23.71 1.68
N LEU A 340 -15.67 -24.65 2.17
CA LEU A 340 -16.05 -26.05 2.39
C LEU A 340 -15.74 -26.37 3.86
N ASP A 341 -16.71 -26.27 4.74
CA ASP A 341 -16.55 -26.46 6.20
C ASP A 341 -15.35 -25.66 6.75
N ASN A 342 -14.24 -26.34 7.03
CA ASN A 342 -13.02 -25.77 7.57
C ASN A 342 -12.03 -25.27 6.49
N THR A 343 -12.31 -25.52 5.22
CA THR A 343 -11.43 -25.23 4.11
C THR A 343 -11.98 -24.07 3.27
N THR A 344 -11.13 -23.08 2.99
CA THR A 344 -11.45 -22.02 2.06
C THR A 344 -10.50 -22.10 0.86
N ILE A 345 -11.05 -22.03 -0.34
CA ILE A 345 -10.31 -22.05 -1.60
C ILE A 345 -10.53 -20.70 -2.28
N ASP A 346 -9.47 -19.96 -2.51
CA ASP A 346 -9.45 -18.74 -3.31
C ASP A 346 -8.68 -19.00 -4.60
N PHE A 347 -9.22 -18.58 -5.74
CA PHE A 347 -8.48 -18.57 -7.00
C PHE A 347 -8.91 -17.41 -7.87
N GLY A 348 -8.03 -17.00 -8.78
CA GLY A 348 -8.32 -15.89 -9.65
C GLY A 348 -7.36 -15.79 -10.82
N VAL A 349 -7.75 -14.97 -11.78
CA VAL A 349 -6.98 -14.64 -12.98
C VAL A 349 -7.01 -13.14 -13.23
N PHE A 350 -5.98 -12.61 -13.86
CA PHE A 350 -5.90 -11.19 -14.19
C PHE A 350 -5.16 -10.95 -15.50
N GLY A 351 -5.45 -9.79 -16.10
CA GLY A 351 -4.72 -9.22 -17.21
C GLY A 351 -4.58 -7.71 -17.06
N VAL A 352 -3.44 -7.20 -17.46
CA VAL A 352 -3.09 -5.77 -17.40
C VAL A 352 -2.52 -5.35 -18.74
N ASP A 353 -3.05 -4.27 -19.30
CA ASP A 353 -2.47 -3.54 -20.42
C ASP A 353 -2.05 -2.16 -19.92
N ARG A 354 -0.76 -1.83 -20.05
CA ARG A 354 -0.18 -0.56 -19.60
C ARG A 354 0.64 0.05 -20.73
N HIS A 355 0.49 1.35 -20.92
CA HIS A 355 1.30 2.12 -21.85
C HIS A 355 2.00 3.27 -21.11
N LEU A 356 3.32 3.26 -21.11
CA LEU A 356 4.17 4.31 -20.57
C LEU A 356 4.73 5.16 -21.71
N MET A 357 4.47 6.46 -21.68
CA MET A 357 5.03 7.48 -22.55
C MET A 357 5.87 8.43 -21.68
N HIS A 358 7.19 8.29 -21.73
CA HIS A 358 8.08 8.91 -20.75
C HIS A 358 9.27 9.60 -21.42
N PRO A 359 9.06 10.82 -21.97
CA PRO A 359 10.16 11.65 -22.42
C PRO A 359 11.03 12.06 -21.23
N ILE A 360 12.26 11.61 -21.23
CA ILE A 360 13.35 11.97 -20.31
C ILE A 360 14.60 12.27 -21.16
N PHE A 361 15.80 11.78 -20.81
CA PHE A 361 16.97 11.89 -21.69
C PHE A 361 16.77 11.16 -23.03
N GLN A 362 15.89 10.13 -23.09
CA GLN A 362 15.27 9.56 -24.29
C GLN A 362 13.76 9.59 -24.13
N TYR A 363 13.01 9.43 -25.23
CA TYR A 363 11.58 9.20 -25.17
C TYR A 363 11.32 7.71 -25.02
N LEU A 364 10.97 7.26 -23.83
CA LEU A 364 10.63 5.87 -23.54
C LEU A 364 9.15 5.64 -23.92
N ASP A 365 8.90 4.68 -24.79
CA ASP A 365 7.59 4.27 -25.26
C ASP A 365 7.41 2.77 -25.03
N TYR A 366 6.90 2.43 -23.84
CA TYR A 366 6.82 1.07 -23.38
C TYR A 366 5.38 0.59 -23.31
N SER A 367 5.08 -0.54 -23.98
CA SER A 367 3.81 -1.22 -23.83
C SER A 367 4.01 -2.51 -23.03
N TYR A 368 3.27 -2.62 -21.93
CA TYR A 368 3.32 -3.76 -21.01
C TYR A 368 2.04 -4.58 -21.17
N GLN A 369 2.18 -5.88 -21.21
CA GLN A 369 1.10 -6.86 -21.17
C GLN A 369 1.43 -7.87 -20.08
N ASP A 370 0.85 -7.68 -18.89
CA ASP A 370 1.03 -8.58 -17.77
C ASP A 370 -0.24 -9.42 -17.58
N TYR A 371 -0.09 -10.71 -17.27
CA TYR A 371 -1.20 -11.62 -17.04
C TYR A 371 -0.79 -12.75 -16.10
N GLY A 372 -1.76 -13.31 -15.44
CA GLY A 372 -1.48 -14.39 -14.52
C GLY A 372 -2.70 -14.89 -13.76
N GLY A 373 -2.41 -15.64 -12.71
CA GLY A 373 -3.43 -16.16 -11.83
C GLY A 373 -2.84 -16.68 -10.53
N PHE A 374 -3.71 -16.95 -9.61
CA PHE A 374 -3.35 -17.50 -8.31
C PHE A 374 -4.38 -18.53 -7.83
N ALA A 375 -3.93 -19.45 -7.00
CA ALA A 375 -4.81 -20.30 -6.21
C ALA A 375 -4.25 -20.41 -4.79
N LYS A 376 -5.14 -20.36 -3.79
CA LYS A 376 -4.81 -20.49 -2.38
C LYS A 376 -5.83 -21.40 -1.70
N VAL A 377 -5.36 -22.31 -0.87
CA VAL A 377 -6.17 -23.11 0.04
C VAL A 377 -5.80 -22.73 1.47
N THR A 378 -6.80 -22.48 2.30
CA THR A 378 -6.65 -22.27 3.74
C THR A 378 -7.53 -23.29 4.45
N ASP A 379 -6.95 -24.08 5.33
CA ASP A 379 -7.66 -25.09 6.12
C ASP A 379 -7.41 -24.85 7.61
N ASP A 380 -8.49 -24.65 8.38
CA ASP A 380 -8.45 -24.36 9.83
C ASP A 380 -9.26 -25.43 10.57
N ARG A 381 -8.57 -26.45 11.04
CA ARG A 381 -9.19 -27.59 11.74
C ARG A 381 -8.39 -28.03 12.97
N ASN A 382 -9.00 -28.87 13.78
CA ASN A 382 -8.29 -29.55 14.86
C ASN A 382 -7.70 -30.88 14.36
N ILE A 383 -6.41 -31.09 14.62
CA ILE A 383 -5.68 -32.32 14.32
C ILE A 383 -5.10 -32.84 15.63
N GLY A 384 -5.50 -34.04 16.07
CA GLY A 384 -5.03 -34.63 17.31
C GLY A 384 -5.34 -33.82 18.59
N GLY A 385 -6.40 -33.02 18.57
CA GLY A 385 -6.79 -32.13 19.68
C GLY A 385 -6.17 -30.72 19.63
N TYR A 386 -5.27 -30.44 18.68
CA TYR A 386 -4.62 -29.17 18.50
C TYR A 386 -5.22 -28.42 17.27
N ARG A 387 -5.51 -27.13 17.42
CA ARG A 387 -5.89 -26.32 16.27
C ARG A 387 -4.71 -26.22 15.32
N ASN A 388 -4.97 -26.46 14.04
CA ASN A 388 -3.99 -26.39 12.97
C ASN A 388 -4.54 -25.54 11.83
N VAL A 389 -3.79 -24.51 11.43
CA VAL A 389 -4.12 -23.69 10.27
C VAL A 389 -3.07 -23.94 9.20
N PHE A 390 -3.50 -24.55 8.11
CA PHE A 390 -2.67 -24.86 6.96
C PHE A 390 -3.02 -23.93 5.80
N VAL A 391 -2.01 -23.34 5.16
CA VAL A 391 -2.14 -22.49 3.97
C VAL A 391 -1.19 -22.97 2.90
N ALA A 392 -1.69 -23.20 1.70
CA ALA A 392 -0.88 -23.49 0.52
C ALA A 392 -1.38 -22.70 -0.68
N GLY A 393 -0.48 -22.35 -1.60
CA GLY A 393 -0.90 -21.64 -2.79
C GLY A 393 0.17 -21.55 -3.86
N VAL A 394 -0.27 -21.07 -5.03
CA VAL A 394 0.54 -20.79 -6.19
C VAL A 394 0.18 -19.44 -6.78
N ASN A 395 1.20 -18.68 -7.20
CA ASN A 395 1.04 -17.45 -7.97
C ASN A 395 1.83 -17.57 -9.26
N VAL A 396 1.21 -17.19 -10.37
CA VAL A 396 1.83 -17.14 -11.70
C VAL A 396 1.65 -15.74 -12.24
N ILE A 397 2.76 -15.08 -12.59
CA ILE A 397 2.76 -13.72 -13.14
C ILE A 397 3.70 -13.73 -14.34
N ASN A 398 3.16 -13.51 -15.53
CA ASN A 398 3.91 -13.42 -16.77
C ASN A 398 3.72 -12.04 -17.38
N GLY A 399 4.74 -11.55 -18.07
CA GLY A 399 4.68 -10.27 -18.72
C GLY A 399 5.52 -10.19 -19.98
N ARG A 400 5.11 -9.29 -20.85
CA ARG A 400 5.81 -8.86 -22.04
C ARG A 400 5.87 -7.33 -22.07
N ILE A 401 7.06 -6.81 -22.35
CA ILE A 401 7.29 -5.37 -22.56
C ILE A 401 7.76 -5.21 -24.00
N ASP A 402 7.03 -4.43 -24.81
CA ASP A 402 7.52 -3.87 -26.05
C ASP A 402 8.22 -2.55 -25.70
N ASN A 403 9.53 -2.59 -25.57
CA ASN A 403 10.39 -1.52 -25.09
C ASN A 403 11.00 -0.80 -26.31
N ASN A 404 10.45 0.37 -26.64
CA ASN A 404 10.98 1.22 -27.70
C ASN A 404 11.48 2.54 -27.09
N GLN A 405 12.65 2.98 -27.53
CA GLN A 405 13.24 4.25 -27.09
C GLN A 405 13.59 5.09 -28.30
N TYR A 406 13.26 6.36 -28.21
CA TYR A 406 13.50 7.32 -29.28
C TYR A 406 14.33 8.48 -28.74
N VAL A 407 15.00 9.22 -29.61
CA VAL A 407 15.57 10.52 -29.26
C VAL A 407 14.45 11.42 -28.76
N ASN A 408 14.63 12.03 -27.60
CA ASN A 408 13.66 13.00 -27.07
C ASN A 408 13.91 14.37 -27.73
N ILE A 409 12.90 14.88 -28.43
CA ILE A 409 12.93 16.24 -29.04
C ILE A 409 11.86 17.08 -28.35
N ALA A 410 12.23 17.70 -27.22
CA ALA A 410 11.33 18.54 -26.43
C ALA A 410 9.95 17.88 -26.17
N GLY A 411 9.98 16.66 -25.62
CA GLY A 411 8.79 15.89 -25.31
C GLY A 411 8.18 15.09 -26.47
N GLN A 412 8.78 15.15 -27.67
CA GLN A 412 8.32 14.45 -28.86
C GLN A 412 9.28 13.33 -29.28
N LYS A 413 8.74 12.30 -29.94
CA LYS A 413 9.53 11.20 -30.49
C LYS A 413 10.36 11.65 -31.70
N GLY A 414 11.68 11.50 -31.58
CA GLY A 414 12.61 11.61 -32.71
C GLY A 414 12.91 10.27 -33.36
N ALA A 415 14.16 10.08 -33.79
CA ALA A 415 14.61 8.80 -34.37
C ALA A 415 14.58 7.67 -33.34
N LEU A 416 14.30 6.45 -33.77
CA LEU A 416 14.40 5.25 -32.93
C LEU A 416 15.87 5.07 -32.50
N ALA A 417 16.09 4.87 -31.20
CA ALA A 417 17.41 4.74 -30.58
C ALA A 417 17.64 3.36 -29.96
N SER A 418 16.58 2.63 -29.58
CA SER A 418 16.68 1.26 -29.08
C SER A 418 15.30 0.59 -29.19
N SER A 419 15.27 -0.73 -29.39
CA SER A 419 14.04 -1.53 -29.39
C SER A 419 14.30 -2.94 -28.91
N SER A 420 13.50 -3.42 -27.95
CA SER A 420 13.55 -4.82 -27.50
C SER A 420 12.16 -5.36 -27.16
N ILE A 421 12.06 -6.68 -27.11
CA ILE A 421 10.95 -7.40 -26.49
C ILE A 421 11.50 -8.11 -25.26
N ASP A 422 10.98 -7.70 -24.10
CA ASP A 422 11.39 -8.24 -22.81
C ASP A 422 10.26 -9.14 -22.26
N ARG A 423 10.57 -10.40 -21.92
CA ARG A 423 9.60 -11.36 -21.38
C ARG A 423 10.00 -11.83 -20.00
N SER A 424 9.09 -11.70 -19.04
CA SER A 424 9.22 -12.18 -17.67
C SER A 424 8.24 -13.31 -17.39
N LYS A 425 8.69 -14.35 -16.69
CA LYS A 425 7.83 -15.38 -16.12
C LYS A 425 8.21 -15.57 -14.67
N ASN A 426 7.23 -15.65 -13.78
CA ASN A 426 7.43 -15.92 -12.37
C ASN A 426 6.36 -16.90 -11.91
N THR A 427 6.79 -18.01 -11.32
CA THR A 427 5.91 -18.98 -10.66
C THR A 427 6.39 -19.16 -9.24
N SER A 428 5.56 -18.84 -8.27
CA SER A 428 5.85 -19.08 -6.86
C SER A 428 4.85 -20.06 -6.25
N VAL A 429 5.37 -21.03 -5.53
CA VAL A 429 4.57 -21.98 -4.74
C VAL A 429 4.94 -21.80 -3.28
N TYR A 430 3.96 -21.76 -2.41
CA TYR A 430 4.19 -21.59 -0.98
C TYR A 430 3.32 -22.50 -0.14
N VAL A 431 3.84 -22.80 1.06
CA VAL A 431 3.13 -23.52 2.10
C VAL A 431 3.49 -22.92 3.46
N GLU A 432 2.50 -22.76 4.34
CA GLU A 432 2.66 -22.34 5.73
C GLU A 432 1.72 -23.15 6.60
N ASN A 433 2.22 -23.60 7.76
CA ASN A 433 1.42 -24.29 8.75
C ASN A 433 1.59 -23.63 10.12
N SER A 434 0.49 -23.36 10.79
CA SER A 434 0.42 -22.81 12.15
C SER A 434 -0.22 -23.85 13.06
N LEU A 435 0.60 -24.52 13.88
CA LEU A 435 0.16 -25.51 14.86
C LEU A 435 0.05 -24.85 16.24
N TYR A 436 -1.15 -24.80 16.78
CA TYR A 436 -1.42 -24.28 18.13
C TYR A 436 -1.11 -25.36 19.18
N VAL A 437 0.16 -25.43 19.62
CA VAL A 437 0.62 -26.36 20.65
C VAL A 437 0.01 -26.08 22.02
N LEU A 438 -0.43 -24.86 22.26
CA LEU A 438 -1.32 -24.42 23.34
C LEU A 438 -2.43 -23.58 22.72
N PRO A 439 -3.60 -23.41 23.34
CA PRO A 439 -4.67 -22.56 22.81
C PRO A 439 -4.23 -21.13 22.47
N THR A 440 -3.18 -20.63 23.13
CA THR A 440 -2.64 -19.29 23.00
C THR A 440 -1.30 -19.23 22.26
N VAL A 441 -0.63 -20.36 21.97
CA VAL A 441 0.71 -20.39 21.36
C VAL A 441 0.70 -21.21 20.08
N ALA A 442 1.02 -20.56 18.97
CA ALA A 442 1.20 -21.21 17.67
C ALA A 442 2.69 -21.30 17.29
N LEU A 443 3.10 -22.48 16.86
CA LEU A 443 4.36 -22.70 16.15
C LEU A 443 4.07 -22.62 14.65
N ILE A 444 4.81 -21.78 13.94
CA ILE A 444 4.58 -21.49 12.54
C ILE A 444 5.80 -21.89 11.74
N GLY A 445 5.60 -22.68 10.69
CA GLY A 445 6.63 -23.08 9.75
C GLY A 445 6.11 -22.97 8.33
N GLY A 446 6.92 -22.48 7.43
CA GLY A 446 6.53 -22.34 6.03
C GLY A 446 7.71 -22.19 5.12
N THR A 447 7.45 -22.26 3.83
CA THR A 447 8.45 -22.00 2.80
C THR A 447 7.78 -21.55 1.51
N GLN A 448 8.55 -20.84 0.71
CA GLN A 448 8.19 -20.47 -0.66
C GLN A 448 9.30 -20.87 -1.60
N PHE A 449 8.92 -21.35 -2.78
CA PHE A 449 9.81 -21.56 -3.91
C PHE A 449 9.40 -20.61 -5.05
N LEU A 450 10.36 -19.87 -5.61
CA LEU A 450 10.18 -19.07 -6.80
C LEU A 450 11.03 -19.63 -7.94
N TYR A 451 10.38 -19.88 -9.08
CA TYR A 451 11.03 -20.00 -10.39
C TYR A 451 10.75 -18.74 -11.21
N ALA A 452 11.79 -18.07 -11.68
CA ALA A 452 11.64 -16.85 -12.48
C ALA A 452 12.58 -16.86 -13.69
N THR A 453 12.09 -16.33 -14.83
CA THR A 453 12.91 -16.16 -16.04
C THR A 453 12.84 -14.71 -16.52
N ARG A 454 13.95 -14.25 -17.11
CA ARG A 454 14.03 -12.98 -17.84
C ARG A 454 14.63 -13.27 -19.20
N ASN A 455 13.95 -12.85 -20.29
CA ASN A 455 14.40 -13.03 -21.65
C ASN A 455 14.22 -11.74 -22.42
N ARG A 456 15.31 -11.16 -22.88
CA ARG A 456 15.37 -10.00 -23.77
C ARG A 456 15.67 -10.45 -25.19
N GLN A 457 14.88 -9.97 -26.13
CA GLN A 457 15.12 -10.09 -27.55
C GLN A 457 15.36 -8.67 -28.11
N ASP A 458 16.58 -8.38 -28.47
CA ASP A 458 16.94 -7.14 -29.14
C ASP A 458 16.34 -7.09 -30.56
N ARG A 459 15.88 -5.91 -30.95
CA ARG A 459 15.27 -5.63 -32.26
C ARG A 459 15.92 -4.43 -32.96
N PHE A 460 16.93 -3.81 -32.34
CA PHE A 460 17.65 -2.68 -32.88
C PHE A 460 19.14 -3.01 -32.99
N LEU A 461 19.48 -3.88 -33.92
CA LEU A 461 20.79 -4.52 -34.03
C LEU A 461 21.90 -3.60 -34.54
N SER A 462 21.61 -2.35 -34.89
CA SER A 462 22.62 -1.40 -35.41
C SER A 462 23.62 -0.92 -34.36
N ASP A 463 23.33 -1.11 -33.06
CA ASP A 463 24.22 -0.81 -31.92
C ASP A 463 24.78 -2.07 -31.25
N GLY A 464 24.62 -3.24 -31.89
CA GLY A 464 25.03 -4.55 -31.41
C GLY A 464 23.83 -5.37 -30.87
N ASP A 465 24.00 -6.69 -30.78
CA ASP A 465 22.95 -7.56 -30.22
C ASP A 465 23.02 -7.56 -28.68
N GLN A 466 21.97 -7.04 -28.04
CA GLN A 466 21.80 -6.97 -26.59
C GLN A 466 20.83 -8.05 -26.07
N SER A 467 20.54 -9.08 -26.87
CA SER A 467 19.70 -10.19 -26.46
C SER A 467 20.32 -11.01 -25.34
N GLY A 468 19.50 -11.58 -24.48
CA GLY A 468 19.99 -12.46 -23.41
C GLY A 468 18.85 -13.06 -22.59
N ALA A 469 19.18 -14.12 -21.87
CA ALA A 469 18.24 -14.80 -21.00
C ALA A 469 18.90 -15.23 -19.69
N THR A 470 18.12 -15.26 -18.62
CA THR A 470 18.54 -15.77 -17.32
C THR A 470 17.36 -16.39 -16.60
N GLU A 471 17.68 -17.33 -15.70
CA GLU A 471 16.70 -17.99 -14.84
C GLU A 471 17.15 -18.01 -13.39
N PHE A 472 16.18 -18.04 -12.49
CA PHE A 472 16.40 -17.97 -11.05
C PHE A 472 15.54 -19.03 -10.35
N ASN A 473 16.13 -19.70 -9.38
CA ASN A 473 15.48 -20.66 -8.48
C ASN A 473 15.78 -20.24 -7.04
N LEU A 474 14.74 -19.85 -6.30
CA LEU A 474 14.91 -19.26 -4.97
C LEU A 474 14.02 -19.96 -3.94
N TRP A 475 14.62 -20.28 -2.78
CA TRP A 475 13.94 -20.85 -1.62
C TRP A 475 13.93 -19.84 -0.47
N SER A 476 12.74 -19.62 0.09
CA SER A 476 12.48 -18.67 1.17
C SER A 476 11.76 -19.36 2.35
N PRO A 477 12.49 -20.11 3.20
CA PRO A 477 11.91 -20.73 4.38
C PRO A 477 11.64 -19.70 5.47
N LYS A 478 10.64 -20.04 6.35
CA LYS A 478 10.22 -19.23 7.49
C LYS A 478 9.88 -20.13 8.66
N GLY A 479 10.25 -19.71 9.87
CA GLY A 479 9.82 -20.33 11.13
C GLY A 479 9.57 -19.27 12.18
N GLY A 480 8.57 -19.47 13.03
CA GLY A 480 8.23 -18.48 14.05
C GLY A 480 7.30 -18.99 15.14
N VAL A 481 7.09 -18.15 16.13
CA VAL A 481 6.18 -18.37 17.26
C VAL A 481 5.27 -17.16 17.37
N LEU A 482 3.98 -17.41 17.52
CA LEU A 482 2.98 -16.41 17.87
C LEU A 482 2.34 -16.77 19.20
N TRP A 483 2.42 -15.87 20.17
CA TRP A 483 1.81 -16.01 21.48
C TRP A 483 0.70 -14.99 21.67
N ASN A 484 -0.54 -15.44 21.73
CA ASN A 484 -1.71 -14.66 22.12
C ASN A 484 -1.77 -14.59 23.64
N ILE A 485 -1.12 -13.60 24.26
CA ILE A 485 -1.04 -13.44 25.71
C ILE A 485 -2.45 -13.27 26.28
N ASP A 486 -3.26 -12.43 25.62
CA ASP A 486 -4.69 -12.30 25.83
C ASP A 486 -5.38 -11.92 24.49
N PRO A 487 -6.71 -11.80 24.40
CA PRO A 487 -7.43 -11.44 23.16
C PRO A 487 -7.04 -10.08 22.56
N THR A 488 -6.35 -9.24 23.34
CA THR A 488 -5.97 -7.87 22.95
C THR A 488 -4.46 -7.68 22.82
N TRP A 489 -3.64 -8.68 23.16
CA TRP A 489 -2.18 -8.59 23.26
C TRP A 489 -1.48 -9.82 22.70
N GLN A 490 -0.55 -9.60 21.81
CA GLN A 490 0.28 -10.64 21.18
C GLN A 490 1.77 -10.33 21.33
N ALA A 491 2.57 -11.40 21.43
CA ALA A 491 4.01 -11.37 21.22
C ALA A 491 4.38 -12.36 20.12
N TYR A 492 5.47 -12.09 19.41
CA TYR A 492 5.93 -12.95 18.33
C TYR A 492 7.44 -12.91 18.17
N ALA A 493 7.98 -13.97 17.58
CA ALA A 493 9.33 -14.01 17.07
C ALA A 493 9.38 -14.88 15.82
N ASN A 494 10.22 -14.49 14.84
CA ASN A 494 10.44 -15.30 13.64
C ASN A 494 11.85 -15.18 13.10
N VAL A 495 12.19 -16.19 12.30
CA VAL A 495 13.32 -16.19 11.39
C VAL A 495 12.76 -16.49 9.99
N SER A 496 13.12 -15.68 9.00
CA SER A 496 12.63 -15.86 7.64
C SER A 496 13.72 -15.53 6.60
N ARG A 497 13.63 -16.20 5.44
CA ARG A 497 14.36 -15.76 4.25
C ARG A 497 13.41 -15.08 3.30
N SER A 498 13.91 -14.08 2.59
CA SER A 498 13.28 -13.44 1.45
C SER A 498 14.28 -13.23 0.34
N ALA A 499 13.80 -13.11 -0.89
CA ALA A 499 14.68 -12.95 -2.05
C ALA A 499 14.02 -12.07 -3.10
N GLU A 500 14.84 -11.50 -3.97
CA GLU A 500 14.39 -10.65 -5.06
C GLU A 500 15.25 -10.88 -6.30
N VAL A 501 14.60 -11.13 -7.43
CA VAL A 501 15.28 -11.32 -8.71
C VAL A 501 15.48 -9.98 -9.42
N PRO A 502 16.56 -9.82 -10.21
CA PRO A 502 16.75 -8.63 -11.02
C PRO A 502 15.65 -8.42 -12.04
N SER A 503 15.37 -7.16 -12.35
CA SER A 503 14.52 -6.73 -13.47
C SER A 503 15.33 -6.54 -14.75
N PHE A 504 14.66 -6.24 -15.85
CA PHE A 504 15.35 -5.91 -17.10
C PHE A 504 16.18 -4.63 -17.00
N GLY A 505 15.68 -3.61 -16.32
CA GLY A 505 16.42 -2.36 -16.11
C GLY A 505 17.65 -2.49 -15.20
N GLU A 506 17.82 -3.61 -14.52
CA GLU A 506 19.00 -3.95 -13.73
C GLU A 506 19.97 -4.84 -14.49
N SER A 507 19.44 -5.74 -15.31
CA SER A 507 20.23 -6.65 -16.15
C SER A 507 20.75 -6.01 -17.46
N SER A 508 20.20 -4.87 -17.84
CA SER A 508 20.66 -4.04 -18.96
C SER A 508 20.92 -2.67 -18.39
N ASN A 509 22.16 -2.21 -18.41
CA ASN A 509 22.46 -0.84 -17.99
C ASN A 509 21.56 0.15 -18.73
N GLY A 510 20.95 1.07 -17.99
CA GLY A 510 19.81 1.88 -18.36
C GLY A 510 19.80 2.51 -19.77
N PRO A 511 18.68 3.12 -20.17
CA PRO A 511 18.51 3.70 -21.50
C PRO A 511 19.61 4.74 -21.80
N GLY A 512 20.12 4.74 -23.03
CA GLY A 512 21.11 5.71 -23.51
C GLY A 512 22.57 5.32 -23.36
N ILE A 513 22.89 4.09 -22.91
CA ILE A 513 24.24 3.54 -23.04
C ILE A 513 24.24 2.56 -24.22
N PRO A 514 24.87 2.89 -25.33
CA PRO A 514 25.07 1.93 -26.39
C PRO A 514 25.93 0.76 -25.87
N THR A 515 25.59 -0.45 -26.27
CA THR A 515 26.50 -1.61 -26.25
C THR A 515 26.83 -2.25 -24.91
N ILE A 516 25.93 -2.28 -23.91
CA ILE A 516 26.14 -3.22 -22.82
C ILE A 516 25.21 -4.41 -23.01
N PRO A 517 25.78 -5.62 -23.30
CA PRO A 517 25.00 -6.84 -23.42
C PRO A 517 24.16 -7.09 -22.17
N PHE A 518 23.03 -7.81 -22.33
CA PHE A 518 22.26 -8.29 -21.20
C PHE A 518 23.17 -8.99 -20.18
N THR A 519 23.27 -8.44 -18.99
CA THR A 519 24.16 -8.95 -17.94
C THR A 519 23.34 -9.69 -16.89
N SER A 520 23.68 -10.94 -16.64
CA SER A 520 23.09 -11.70 -15.55
C SER A 520 23.73 -11.27 -14.23
N ILE A 521 22.98 -10.54 -13.39
CA ILE A 521 23.35 -10.22 -12.02
C ILE A 521 22.64 -11.17 -11.03
N ARG A 522 23.26 -11.38 -9.86
CA ARG A 522 22.74 -12.32 -8.86
C ARG A 522 21.48 -11.75 -8.18
N PRO A 523 20.51 -12.62 -7.81
CA PRO A 523 19.36 -12.21 -7.00
C PRO A 523 19.81 -11.89 -5.58
N GLN A 524 19.29 -10.80 -5.01
CA GLN A 524 19.55 -10.46 -3.61
C GLN A 524 18.75 -11.36 -2.68
N ARG A 525 19.35 -11.69 -1.52
CA ARG A 525 18.74 -12.56 -0.49
C ARG A 525 18.92 -11.97 0.89
N ALA A 526 17.87 -12.02 1.71
CA ALA A 526 17.91 -11.62 3.11
C ALA A 526 17.58 -12.79 4.03
N THR A 527 18.30 -12.87 5.17
CA THR A 527 17.88 -13.65 6.34
C THR A 527 17.53 -12.66 7.43
N THR A 528 16.25 -12.65 7.82
CA THR A 528 15.71 -11.68 8.79
C THR A 528 15.34 -12.40 10.10
N TYR A 529 15.81 -11.84 11.20
CA TYR A 529 15.41 -12.17 12.58
C TYR A 529 14.51 -11.07 13.10
N GLU A 530 13.40 -11.43 13.70
CA GLU A 530 12.41 -10.48 14.16
C GLU A 530 11.80 -10.91 15.50
N ILE A 531 11.62 -9.95 16.41
CA ILE A 531 10.91 -10.12 17.67
C ILE A 531 10.05 -8.90 17.93
N GLY A 532 8.84 -9.10 18.41
CA GLY A 532 7.95 -7.96 18.66
C GLY A 532 6.74 -8.28 19.51
N THR A 533 6.01 -7.23 19.83
CA THR A 533 4.74 -7.28 20.55
C THR A 533 3.78 -6.26 19.94
N ARG A 534 2.49 -6.58 19.94
CA ARG A 534 1.43 -5.69 19.50
C ARG A 534 0.16 -5.91 20.30
N GLY A 535 -0.63 -4.85 20.43
CA GLY A 535 -1.90 -4.97 21.11
C GLY A 535 -2.87 -3.85 20.75
N ARG A 536 -4.15 -4.09 21.07
CA ARG A 536 -5.23 -3.14 20.81
C ARG A 536 -6.28 -3.23 21.92
N ARG A 537 -6.46 -2.10 22.59
CA ARG A 537 -7.51 -1.88 23.58
C ARG A 537 -8.30 -0.62 23.19
N PRO A 538 -9.46 -0.33 23.77
CA PRO A 538 -10.30 0.81 23.36
C PRO A 538 -9.58 2.16 23.33
N ASP A 539 -8.65 2.38 24.27
CA ASP A 539 -7.96 3.66 24.44
C ASP A 539 -6.43 3.55 24.29
N LEU A 540 -5.92 2.38 23.85
CA LEU A 540 -4.50 2.12 23.68
C LEU A 540 -4.26 1.10 22.56
N THR A 541 -3.46 1.49 21.58
CA THR A 541 -2.90 0.57 20.60
C THR A 541 -1.39 0.67 20.59
N TRP A 542 -0.69 -0.43 20.46
CA TRP A 542 0.77 -0.42 20.38
C TRP A 542 1.30 -1.49 19.43
N GLU A 543 2.45 -1.21 18.88
CA GLU A 543 3.31 -2.13 18.14
C GLU A 543 4.75 -1.79 18.48
N LEU A 544 5.56 -2.79 18.81
CA LEU A 544 7.01 -2.65 18.98
C LEU A 544 7.68 -3.86 18.36
N THR A 545 8.57 -3.62 17.42
CA THR A 545 9.29 -4.66 16.68
C THR A 545 10.76 -4.31 16.61
N GLY A 546 11.64 -5.23 17.01
CA GLY A 546 13.06 -5.19 16.69
C GLY A 546 13.35 -6.19 15.57
N TYR A 547 14.17 -5.81 14.61
CA TYR A 547 14.55 -6.70 13.51
C TYR A 547 16.01 -6.53 13.09
N ARG A 548 16.56 -7.58 12.48
CA ARG A 548 17.85 -7.58 11.79
C ARG A 548 17.78 -8.47 10.56
N ALA A 549 18.07 -7.90 9.40
CA ALA A 549 18.22 -8.58 8.13
C ALA A 549 19.70 -8.56 7.70
N ASN A 550 20.29 -9.72 7.48
CA ASN A 550 21.58 -9.88 6.84
C ASN A 550 21.31 -10.17 5.36
N ILE A 551 21.79 -9.28 4.48
CA ILE A 551 21.51 -9.35 3.05
C ILE A 551 22.80 -9.70 2.32
N THR A 552 22.67 -10.58 1.35
CA THR A 552 23.75 -10.94 0.40
C THR A 552 23.34 -10.57 -1.01
N ASP A 553 24.31 -10.19 -1.82
CA ASP A 553 24.13 -9.82 -3.20
C ASP A 553 23.11 -8.65 -3.39
N GLU A 554 23.08 -7.70 -2.44
CA GLU A 554 22.13 -6.59 -2.53
C GLU A 554 22.33 -5.81 -3.82
N LEU A 555 21.23 -5.57 -4.55
CA LEU A 555 21.25 -4.83 -5.81
C LEU A 555 21.47 -3.35 -5.55
N GLN A 556 22.64 -2.87 -5.85
CA GLN A 556 23.06 -1.47 -5.66
C GLN A 556 23.19 -0.76 -7.01
N CYS A 557 22.69 0.45 -7.06
CA CYS A 557 22.78 1.30 -8.22
C CYS A 557 24.01 2.19 -8.09
N LEU A 558 25.06 1.91 -8.88
CA LEU A 558 26.25 2.72 -8.94
C LEU A 558 26.11 3.73 -10.09
N TYR A 559 25.94 5.01 -9.74
CA TYR A 559 25.76 6.04 -10.75
C TYR A 559 27.12 6.54 -11.25
N SER A 560 27.28 6.52 -12.58
CA SER A 560 28.39 7.20 -13.23
C SER A 560 28.24 8.72 -13.11
N ALA A 561 29.33 9.45 -13.41
CA ALA A 561 29.33 10.92 -13.49
C ALA A 561 28.31 11.47 -14.51
N PHE A 562 27.83 10.64 -15.43
CA PHE A 562 26.83 10.98 -16.45
C PHE A 562 25.38 10.67 -16.02
N GLY A 563 25.17 10.26 -14.75
CA GLY A 563 23.84 9.97 -14.23
C GLY A 563 23.28 8.59 -14.61
N ASN A 564 24.09 7.71 -15.20
CA ASN A 564 23.70 6.35 -15.52
C ASN A 564 23.87 5.44 -14.30
N CYS A 565 22.88 4.61 -14.04
CA CYS A 565 22.91 3.62 -12.98
C CYS A 565 23.42 2.27 -13.52
N ASN A 566 24.63 1.89 -13.13
CA ASN A 566 25.12 0.53 -13.30
C ASN A 566 24.71 -0.28 -12.06
N VAL A 567 23.86 -1.25 -12.22
CA VAL A 567 23.47 -2.12 -11.10
C VAL A 567 24.50 -3.21 -10.89
N THR A 568 24.95 -3.32 -9.66
CA THR A 568 25.88 -4.36 -9.19
C THR A 568 25.31 -5.02 -7.94
N ASN A 569 25.93 -6.14 -7.54
CA ASN A 569 25.64 -6.76 -6.26
C ASN A 569 26.64 -6.30 -5.21
N ALA A 570 26.20 -5.67 -4.12
CA ALA A 570 27.01 -5.53 -2.91
C ALA A 570 27.16 -6.90 -2.26
N ASP A 571 28.38 -7.23 -1.75
CA ASP A 571 28.62 -8.56 -1.20
C ASP A 571 27.73 -8.83 0.00
N ARG A 572 27.74 -7.94 0.99
CA ARG A 572 26.92 -8.03 2.20
C ARG A 572 26.49 -6.68 2.72
N THR A 573 25.26 -6.60 3.21
CA THR A 573 24.73 -5.46 3.93
C THR A 573 23.93 -5.92 5.15
N ILE A 574 23.75 -5.02 6.11
CA ILE A 574 22.96 -5.24 7.31
C ILE A 574 21.90 -4.17 7.39
N HIS A 575 20.63 -4.59 7.46
CA HIS A 575 19.51 -3.73 7.74
C HIS A 575 18.92 -4.11 9.09
N GLN A 576 19.08 -3.27 10.11
CA GLN A 576 18.51 -3.52 11.43
C GLN A 576 17.84 -2.27 11.99
N GLY A 577 16.87 -2.47 12.87
CA GLY A 577 16.14 -1.33 13.41
C GLY A 577 15.10 -1.68 14.45
N ILE A 578 14.44 -0.62 14.93
CA ILE A 578 13.32 -0.67 15.86
C ILE A 578 12.15 0.08 15.22
N GLU A 579 10.99 -0.55 15.24
CA GLU A 579 9.72 -0.01 14.76
C GLU A 579 8.77 0.10 15.94
N ALA A 580 8.26 1.30 16.24
CA ALA A 580 7.33 1.52 17.34
C ALA A 580 6.11 2.32 16.86
N GLY A 581 4.92 1.79 17.10
CA GLY A 581 3.63 2.43 16.89
C GLY A 581 2.88 2.60 18.21
N LEU A 582 2.28 3.75 18.43
CA LEU A 582 1.48 4.04 19.63
C LEU A 582 0.25 4.86 19.26
N GLY A 583 -0.92 4.40 19.65
CA GLY A 583 -2.15 5.19 19.68
C GLY A 583 -2.72 5.18 21.10
N VAL A 584 -2.90 6.34 21.72
CA VAL A 584 -3.40 6.43 23.10
C VAL A 584 -4.31 7.61 23.31
N ALA A 585 -5.41 7.40 24.05
CA ALA A 585 -6.23 8.47 24.60
C ALA A 585 -5.52 9.07 25.82
N VAL A 586 -4.80 10.18 25.62
CA VAL A 586 -4.05 10.87 26.69
C VAL A 586 -5.00 11.46 27.73
N PHE A 587 -6.12 12.03 27.28
CA PHE A 587 -7.20 12.55 28.12
C PHE A 587 -8.55 12.15 27.56
N LYS A 588 -9.54 12.00 28.45
CA LYS A 588 -10.94 11.74 28.11
C LYS A 588 -11.85 12.61 28.96
N GLY A 589 -12.97 13.08 28.37
CA GLY A 589 -13.96 13.88 29.09
C GLY A 589 -13.43 15.25 29.50
N MET A 590 -12.65 15.93 28.65
CA MET A 590 -12.11 17.27 28.92
C MET A 590 -13.21 18.32 28.91
N PHE A 591 -14.11 18.25 27.95
CA PHE A 591 -15.23 19.19 27.75
C PHE A 591 -16.58 18.48 27.73
N ASP A 592 -16.61 17.19 27.38
CA ASP A 592 -17.80 16.33 27.38
C ASP A 592 -17.46 14.98 28.02
N ALA A 593 -17.95 14.76 29.23
CA ALA A 593 -17.78 13.52 30.00
C ALA A 593 -18.98 12.57 29.87
N GLY A 594 -19.86 12.76 28.86
CA GLY A 594 -21.02 11.92 28.59
C GLY A 594 -20.68 10.46 28.26
N PRO A 595 -21.68 9.67 27.80
CA PRO A 595 -21.48 8.22 27.48
C PRO A 595 -20.43 7.94 26.40
N GLN A 596 -20.17 8.91 25.54
CA GLN A 596 -19.07 8.91 24.58
C GLN A 596 -18.19 10.14 24.81
N PRO A 597 -17.30 10.09 25.81
CA PRO A 597 -16.49 11.24 26.19
C PRO A 597 -15.60 11.67 25.03
N ASP A 598 -15.36 12.98 24.94
CA ASP A 598 -14.33 13.54 24.07
C ASP A 598 -12.95 12.97 24.43
N LYS A 599 -12.03 12.99 23.48
CA LYS A 599 -10.69 12.39 23.65
C LYS A 599 -9.63 13.30 23.06
N LEU A 600 -8.53 13.42 23.79
CA LEU A 600 -7.26 13.86 23.21
C LEU A 600 -6.46 12.62 22.83
N TRP A 601 -6.37 12.33 21.53
CA TRP A 601 -5.75 11.12 20.99
C TRP A 601 -4.36 11.43 20.46
N LEU A 602 -3.34 10.76 20.98
CA LEU A 602 -1.99 10.75 20.43
C LEU A 602 -1.84 9.53 19.51
N ASN A 603 -1.43 9.77 18.26
CA ASN A 603 -1.00 8.73 17.32
C ASN A 603 0.46 8.97 16.95
N MET A 604 1.31 7.95 17.04
CA MET A 604 2.75 8.06 16.82
C MET A 604 3.28 6.82 16.09
N ALA A 605 4.14 7.05 15.12
CA ALA A 605 4.98 6.04 14.48
C ALA A 605 6.43 6.50 14.55
N TYR A 606 7.29 5.66 15.12
CA TYR A 606 8.71 5.90 15.22
C TYR A 606 9.48 4.75 14.59
N THR A 607 10.52 5.09 13.84
CA THR A 607 11.42 4.12 13.21
C THR A 607 12.86 4.53 13.48
N PHE A 608 13.65 3.59 14.01
CA PHE A 608 15.09 3.67 14.09
C PHE A 608 15.69 2.73 13.05
N ASN A 609 16.62 3.21 12.21
CA ASN A 609 17.28 2.47 11.14
C ASN A 609 18.81 2.51 11.35
N ASP A 610 19.43 1.34 11.33
CA ASP A 610 20.87 1.18 11.24
C ASP A 610 21.16 0.27 10.03
N PHE A 611 21.32 0.91 8.86
CA PHE A 611 21.59 0.24 7.59
C PHE A 611 23.01 0.53 7.15
N ARG A 612 23.77 -0.53 6.84
CA ARG A 612 25.19 -0.37 6.52
C ARG A 612 25.71 -1.48 5.61
N PHE A 613 26.77 -1.20 4.93
CA PHE A 613 27.64 -2.21 4.32
C PHE A 613 28.27 -3.07 5.42
N ASP A 614 28.61 -4.32 5.11
CA ASP A 614 29.26 -5.26 6.00
C ASP A 614 30.58 -5.74 5.40
N ASN A 615 31.65 -5.02 5.73
CA ASN A 615 33.00 -5.23 5.21
C ASN A 615 33.09 -5.23 3.66
N ASP A 616 32.35 -4.32 3.02
CA ASP A 616 32.37 -4.14 1.58
C ASP A 616 33.76 -3.71 1.11
N ALA A 617 34.23 -4.23 -0.04
CA ALA A 617 35.57 -3.97 -0.57
C ALA A 617 35.80 -2.49 -0.94
N THR A 618 34.73 -1.76 -1.29
CA THR A 618 34.81 -0.34 -1.72
C THR A 618 34.39 0.60 -0.60
N PHE A 619 33.31 0.26 0.11
CA PHE A 619 32.65 1.15 1.07
C PHE A 619 32.86 0.74 2.54
N GLY A 620 33.55 -0.38 2.80
CA GLY A 620 33.85 -0.85 4.15
C GLY A 620 32.60 -1.12 4.96
N ASN A 621 32.41 -0.36 6.05
CA ASN A 621 31.23 -0.43 6.94
C ASN A 621 30.44 0.88 6.92
N ASN A 622 30.49 1.63 5.82
CA ASN A 622 29.72 2.86 5.65
C ASN A 622 28.22 2.62 5.82
N LEU A 623 27.52 3.67 6.27
CA LEU A 623 26.06 3.66 6.31
C LEU A 623 25.49 3.61 4.89
N LEU A 624 24.46 2.82 4.67
CA LEU A 624 23.69 2.83 3.44
C LEU A 624 22.96 4.19 3.33
N PRO A 625 23.10 4.89 2.20
CA PRO A 625 22.49 6.19 2.02
C PRO A 625 20.99 6.10 1.74
N GLY A 626 20.28 7.24 1.89
CA GLY A 626 18.89 7.41 1.43
C GLY A 626 17.82 7.17 2.48
N ALA A 627 18.16 6.79 3.71
CA ALA A 627 17.20 6.71 4.81
C ALA A 627 17.73 7.42 6.07
N PRO A 628 16.87 8.15 6.82
CA PRO A 628 17.25 8.70 8.10
C PRO A 628 17.40 7.60 9.14
N ARG A 629 18.33 7.79 10.10
CA ARG A 629 18.46 6.88 11.23
C ARG A 629 17.24 6.95 12.16
N HIS A 630 16.69 8.13 12.35
CA HIS A 630 15.52 8.38 13.17
C HIS A 630 14.44 9.05 12.32
N TYR A 631 13.25 8.48 12.31
CA TYR A 631 12.06 9.03 11.66
C TYR A 631 10.87 8.95 12.59
N LEU A 632 10.24 10.08 12.86
CA LEU A 632 9.06 10.19 13.71
C LEU A 632 7.91 10.86 12.96
N ARG A 633 6.76 10.24 13.03
CA ARG A 633 5.47 10.83 12.65
C ARG A 633 4.58 10.81 13.88
N ALA A 634 4.03 11.95 14.28
CA ALA A 634 3.14 12.03 15.42
C ALA A 634 1.99 13.00 15.16
N GLU A 635 0.86 12.74 15.79
CA GLU A 635 -0.35 13.54 15.71
C GLU A 635 -1.04 13.56 17.07
N LEU A 636 -1.40 14.74 17.55
CA LEU A 636 -2.18 14.91 18.76
C LEU A 636 -3.53 15.51 18.39
N LEU A 637 -4.60 14.72 18.43
CA LEU A 637 -5.90 15.11 17.89
C LEU A 637 -6.96 15.10 18.98
N TYR A 638 -7.52 16.27 19.25
CA TYR A 638 -8.77 16.37 20.00
C TYR A 638 -9.92 15.85 19.15
N LYS A 639 -10.72 14.94 19.67
CA LYS A 639 -11.89 14.32 19.01
C LYS A 639 -13.11 14.42 19.92
N HIS A 640 -14.15 15.07 19.44
CA HIS A 640 -15.42 15.18 20.12
C HIS A 640 -16.45 14.18 19.59
N ALA A 641 -17.42 13.77 20.41
CA ALA A 641 -18.45 12.79 20.05
C ALA A 641 -19.32 13.21 18.85
N ASN A 642 -19.50 14.52 18.62
CA ASN A 642 -20.23 15.04 17.45
C ASN A 642 -19.46 14.95 16.14
N GLY A 643 -18.25 14.35 16.13
CA GLY A 643 -17.40 14.18 14.96
C GLY A 643 -16.41 15.32 14.72
N PHE A 644 -16.45 16.41 15.51
CA PHE A 644 -15.44 17.47 15.41
C PHE A 644 -14.08 16.96 15.85
N TYR A 645 -13.03 17.34 15.12
CA TYR A 645 -11.65 17.07 15.49
C TYR A 645 -10.75 18.25 15.13
N VAL A 646 -9.69 18.44 15.91
CA VAL A 646 -8.68 19.46 15.68
C VAL A 646 -7.37 19.09 16.36
N GLY A 647 -6.23 19.38 15.71
CA GLY A 647 -4.94 19.20 16.36
C GLY A 647 -3.74 19.33 15.43
N PRO A 648 -2.53 19.41 16.03
CA PRO A 648 -1.26 19.41 15.31
C PRO A 648 -0.81 18.00 14.91
N ASN A 649 0.02 17.96 13.88
CA ASN A 649 0.83 16.80 13.51
C ASN A 649 2.27 17.23 13.19
N VAL A 650 3.21 16.31 13.35
CA VAL A 650 4.62 16.57 13.10
C VAL A 650 5.24 15.40 12.33
N GLU A 651 6.09 15.75 11.36
CA GLU A 651 7.07 14.86 10.75
C GLU A 651 8.45 15.34 11.16
N TRP A 652 9.28 14.45 11.72
CA TRP A 652 10.56 14.84 12.29
C TRP A 652 11.68 13.87 11.89
N VAL A 653 12.70 14.43 11.26
CA VAL A 653 13.99 13.79 10.93
C VAL A 653 15.07 14.58 11.68
N PRO A 654 15.46 14.13 12.90
CA PRO A 654 16.33 14.90 13.79
C PRO A 654 17.79 14.97 13.32
N GLU A 655 18.22 14.06 12.44
CA GLU A 655 19.61 13.94 11.99
C GLU A 655 19.71 13.94 10.47
N SER A 656 20.79 14.54 9.97
CA SER A 656 21.18 14.43 8.56
C SER A 656 21.52 12.99 8.19
N TYR A 657 21.14 12.55 6.99
CA TYR A 657 21.51 11.23 6.46
C TYR A 657 22.27 11.35 5.14
N TYR A 658 23.08 10.36 4.84
CA TYR A 658 23.92 10.35 3.64
C TYR A 658 23.13 10.14 2.36
N VAL A 659 23.58 10.75 1.27
CA VAL A 659 23.03 10.60 -0.08
C VAL A 659 24.02 9.91 -1.03
N ASP A 660 25.15 9.44 -0.50
CA ASP A 660 26.14 8.70 -1.27
C ASP A 660 26.77 7.57 -0.44
N SER A 661 27.14 6.48 -1.12
CA SER A 661 27.74 5.28 -0.50
C SER A 661 29.11 5.54 0.11
N ALA A 662 29.85 6.55 -0.38
CA ALA A 662 31.10 6.99 0.20
C ALA A 662 30.94 7.79 1.51
N ASN A 663 29.71 8.11 1.92
CA ASN A 663 29.38 8.88 3.10
C ASN A 663 30.02 10.27 3.13
N THR A 664 30.02 10.98 2.01
CA THR A 664 30.64 12.31 1.87
C THR A 664 29.65 13.46 1.88
N LEU A 665 28.40 13.25 1.46
CA LEU A 665 27.37 14.29 1.40
C LEU A 665 26.12 13.86 2.16
N LYS A 666 25.52 14.81 2.90
CA LYS A 666 24.30 14.59 3.70
C LYS A 666 23.16 15.55 3.32
N THR A 667 21.94 15.14 3.63
CA THR A 667 20.77 16.03 3.71
C THR A 667 20.83 16.92 4.96
N GLU A 668 19.86 17.83 5.11
CA GLU A 668 19.63 18.56 6.37
C GLU A 668 18.58 17.84 7.24
N PRO A 669 18.67 17.96 8.58
CA PRO A 669 17.58 17.55 9.48
C PRO A 669 16.40 18.50 9.30
N TYR A 670 15.18 18.02 9.59
CA TYR A 670 13.99 18.86 9.50
C TYR A 670 12.87 18.44 10.45
N ALA A 671 11.99 19.39 10.76
CA ALA A 671 10.73 19.17 11.44
C ALA A 671 9.62 19.94 10.70
N LEU A 672 8.57 19.23 10.30
CA LEU A 672 7.42 19.80 9.60
C LEU A 672 6.22 19.79 10.55
N LEU A 673 5.71 20.96 10.86
CA LEU A 673 4.49 21.10 11.66
C LEU A 673 3.29 21.23 10.73
N GLY A 674 2.26 20.43 10.94
CA GLY A 674 0.95 20.55 10.31
C GLY A 674 -0.14 20.82 11.35
N LEU A 675 -1.25 21.40 10.90
CA LEU A 675 -2.46 21.62 11.69
C LEU A 675 -3.66 21.15 10.88
N LYS A 676 -4.57 20.41 11.50
CA LYS A 676 -5.81 20.00 10.84
C LYS A 676 -7.01 20.18 11.75
N ALA A 677 -8.16 20.44 11.11
CA ALA A 677 -9.46 20.48 11.76
C ALA A 677 -10.53 19.97 10.80
N GLY A 678 -11.60 19.41 11.34
CA GLY A 678 -12.70 18.95 10.51
C GLY A 678 -13.87 18.42 11.32
N VAL A 679 -14.86 17.95 10.60
CA VAL A 679 -16.05 17.29 11.17
C VAL A 679 -16.35 16.02 10.33
N ASP A 680 -16.36 14.86 10.97
CA ASP A 680 -16.87 13.60 10.41
C ASP A 680 -17.54 12.80 11.53
N ASN A 681 -18.85 12.89 11.62
CA ASN A 681 -19.68 12.16 12.58
C ASN A 681 -20.28 10.86 11.97
N GLY A 682 -19.75 10.42 10.83
CA GLY A 682 -20.36 9.30 10.07
C GLY A 682 -21.67 9.65 9.35
N GLY A 683 -22.14 10.91 9.44
CA GLY A 683 -23.37 11.39 8.81
C GLY A 683 -23.23 11.71 7.34
N ARG A 684 -24.28 12.37 6.81
CA ARG A 684 -24.37 12.70 5.37
C ARG A 684 -23.27 13.62 4.87
N TYR A 685 -22.76 14.54 5.70
CA TYR A 685 -21.76 15.50 5.32
C TYR A 685 -20.55 15.42 6.23
N SER A 686 -19.38 15.52 5.66
CA SER A 686 -18.11 15.71 6.38
C SER A 686 -17.23 16.71 5.63
N GLY A 687 -16.29 17.32 6.35
CA GLY A 687 -15.36 18.26 5.75
C GLY A 687 -14.13 18.45 6.62
N TYR A 688 -13.06 18.91 6.01
CA TYR A 688 -11.79 19.16 6.69
C TYR A 688 -11.09 20.39 6.11
N ILE A 689 -10.17 20.92 6.91
CA ILE A 689 -9.14 21.87 6.51
C ILE A 689 -7.81 21.41 7.12
N GLU A 690 -6.74 21.44 6.35
CA GLU A 690 -5.39 21.11 6.82
C GLU A 690 -4.36 22.08 6.29
N ALA A 691 -3.49 22.55 7.17
CA ALA A 691 -2.29 23.29 6.83
C ALA A 691 -1.07 22.38 7.05
N ARG A 692 -0.26 22.21 6.03
CA ARG A 692 1.01 21.43 6.03
C ARG A 692 2.18 22.39 6.06
N ASN A 693 3.26 21.99 6.74
CA ASN A 693 4.49 22.78 6.84
C ASN A 693 4.20 24.26 7.19
N VAL A 694 3.42 24.49 8.25
CA VAL A 694 2.96 25.83 8.64
C VAL A 694 4.08 26.81 8.95
N LEU A 695 5.25 26.30 9.37
CA LEU A 695 6.44 27.08 9.64
C LEU A 695 7.26 27.41 8.39
N ASP A 696 6.84 26.91 7.22
CA ASP A 696 7.53 27.08 5.92
C ASP A 696 8.99 26.61 5.98
N THR A 697 9.23 25.52 6.71
CA THR A 697 10.56 24.89 6.81
C THR A 697 11.02 24.44 5.44
N ARG A 698 12.21 24.88 5.02
CA ARG A 698 12.87 24.42 3.81
C ARG A 698 13.58 23.12 4.12
N TYR A 699 13.31 22.10 3.31
CA TYR A 699 13.84 20.76 3.54
C TYR A 699 14.00 19.97 2.25
N ILE A 700 14.74 18.90 2.30
CA ILE A 700 14.91 17.95 1.20
C ILE A 700 13.93 16.80 1.41
N ALA A 701 12.98 16.65 0.49
CA ALA A 701 11.95 15.62 0.56
C ALA A 701 12.49 14.25 0.18
N SER A 702 13.29 14.18 -0.88
CA SER A 702 13.99 12.96 -1.30
C SER A 702 15.32 13.29 -1.99
N ALA A 703 16.19 12.30 -2.10
CA ALA A 703 17.45 12.47 -2.80
C ALA A 703 17.79 11.23 -3.61
N SER A 704 18.34 11.43 -4.79
CA SER A 704 19.01 10.38 -5.56
C SER A 704 20.31 9.94 -4.88
N ILE A 705 20.69 8.69 -5.07
CA ILE A 705 21.86 8.12 -4.43
C ILE A 705 22.98 7.94 -5.47
N LEU A 706 24.18 8.35 -5.11
CA LEU A 706 25.41 8.12 -5.90
C LEU A 706 26.41 7.26 -5.10
N ASP A 707 27.46 6.84 -5.78
CA ASP A 707 28.65 6.28 -5.12
C ASP A 707 29.36 7.33 -4.29
N ARG A 708 29.65 8.45 -4.92
CA ARG A 708 30.28 9.63 -4.32
C ARG A 708 29.63 10.89 -4.88
N ALA A 709 29.11 11.70 -3.99
CA ALA A 709 28.47 12.95 -4.33
C ALA A 709 29.35 14.16 -4.00
N THR A 710 29.06 15.29 -4.64
CA THR A 710 29.64 16.60 -4.36
C THR A 710 28.54 17.61 -4.04
N ALA A 711 28.89 18.76 -3.48
CA ALA A 711 27.93 19.80 -3.15
C ALA A 711 27.12 20.31 -4.37
N THR A 712 27.67 20.18 -5.58
CA THR A 712 27.04 20.60 -6.84
C THR A 712 26.27 19.48 -7.54
N SER A 713 26.32 18.24 -7.04
CA SER A 713 25.60 17.11 -7.64
C SER A 713 24.10 17.34 -7.63
N PRO A 714 23.39 17.23 -8.77
CA PRO A 714 21.95 17.46 -8.85
C PRO A 714 21.17 16.23 -8.38
N LEU A 715 21.09 16.02 -7.06
CA LEU A 715 20.51 14.83 -6.45
C LEU A 715 19.23 15.09 -5.70
N PHE A 716 18.90 16.35 -5.41
CA PHE A 716 17.94 16.68 -4.36
C PHE A 716 16.59 17.10 -4.94
N GLU A 717 15.52 16.54 -4.38
CA GLU A 717 14.15 16.98 -4.58
C GLU A 717 13.76 17.89 -3.40
N PRO A 718 13.47 19.18 -3.66
CA PRO A 718 13.01 20.10 -2.61
C PRO A 718 11.69 19.64 -2.01
N GLY A 719 11.53 19.83 -0.71
CA GLY A 719 10.26 19.64 -0.03
C GLY A 719 9.27 20.77 -0.32
N THR A 720 7.99 20.43 -0.30
CA THR A 720 6.90 21.39 -0.53
C THR A 720 6.86 22.43 0.59
N GLY A 721 6.77 23.70 0.26
CA GLY A 721 6.59 24.82 1.18
C GLY A 721 5.24 24.76 1.88
N ARG A 722 4.88 25.83 2.61
CA ARG A 722 3.59 25.93 3.29
C ARG A 722 2.43 25.71 2.32
N ALA A 723 1.48 24.86 2.72
CA ALA A 723 0.33 24.50 1.90
C ALA A 723 -0.93 24.38 2.75
N ILE A 724 -2.07 24.77 2.19
CA ILE A 724 -3.38 24.63 2.83
C ILE A 724 -4.29 23.85 1.88
N TYR A 725 -5.03 22.89 2.43
CA TYR A 725 -6.00 22.08 1.71
C TYR A 725 -7.33 22.07 2.44
N ALA A 726 -8.42 21.97 1.72
CA ALA A 726 -9.77 21.82 2.27
C ALA A 726 -10.58 20.87 1.38
N GLY A 727 -11.50 20.15 2.00
CA GLY A 727 -12.39 19.26 1.28
C GLY A 727 -13.74 19.08 1.96
N VAL A 728 -14.74 18.78 1.16
CA VAL A 728 -16.08 18.42 1.60
C VAL A 728 -16.52 17.14 0.92
N LYS A 729 -17.25 16.31 1.67
CA LYS A 729 -17.79 15.05 1.22
C LYS A 729 -19.26 14.94 1.57
N ALA A 730 -20.06 14.50 0.62
CA ALA A 730 -21.45 14.10 0.80
C ALA A 730 -21.58 12.58 0.66
N ARG A 731 -22.40 11.97 1.54
CA ARG A 731 -22.76 10.51 1.54
C ARG A 731 -24.28 10.38 1.51
N TRP A 732 -24.84 9.39 0.81
CA TRP A 732 -26.27 9.13 0.75
C TRP A 732 -26.61 7.66 0.56
#